data_f5ebbec8378aa7cb76365fa3095278c7
#
_entry.id   f5ebbec8378aa7cb76365fa3095278c7
#
_cell.length_a   1.000
_cell.length_b   1.000
_cell.length_c   1.000
_cell.angle_alpha   90.00
_cell.angle_beta   90.00
_cell.angle_gamma   90.00
#
_symmetry.space_group_name_H-M   'P 1'
#
loop_
_entity.id
_entity.type
_entity.pdbx_description
1 polymer ?
#
loop_
_entity_poly.entity_id
_entity_poly.type
_entity_poly.pdbx_seq_one_letter_code
_entity_poly.pdbx_strand_id
1 'polypeptide(L)'
;MQDNNLIDVNLTSEMKTSFIDYAMSVIVSRALPDVRDGLKPVQRRILYGMNELGVTPDKPHKKSARITGDVMGKYHPHGDSSIYEAMVRMAQWWSYRYMLVDGHGNFGSMDGDGAAAQRYTEARMSKIALEMLRDLNKNTVDFQDNYDGSEREPIVLPSRIPNLLVNGATGIAVGMATNIPPHNLAETIDAVKLMMDNPEVTTRELMEVLPGPDFPTGGLVMGKSGIHRAYETGKGSIVLRSRTEIETTKSGRERIVVTEFPYMVNKTKVHEHIVRLAQEKRIEGITAVRDESSREGVRFVIEVRRDASANVILNNLFKLTQLQTNFSFNMLAIEKGVPKILSLRQILADYIAHQQEVVVRRTQFDKDKAEARAHILEGLLIALDHLDEVITIIRNSQTDAEAQAELMARFELTERQSQAILDMRLRRLTGLERDKIQNEYNDLLALIADLADILAKPERVIAIIKEELDESKRKFADARRTELMVGEVISLEDEDLIEEEDVVITLSNKGYIKRLAQDEFRSQKRGGRGVQGTGVNDDDFVRDIVSTSTHDHLYFMTNKGRVYCLKGYEIPEYGRTAKGLPIVNLLKLDEGETIQTVINAKSDQASENNHLVFVTRQGLVKRTKETEFKNIRQNGLIALKLREGDELINVFLTTGNEEIVIGTKFGYSVRFKEDTIRSMSRMAAGVKGVTLRDGDQVVGAAAITEDQEVLIITEKGYGKRTSATEYPTKGRGGKGIKTANITEKNGNLAGIVTVSGDEDIMVITDTGVIIRTAVANISQTGRATQGVKVMRLDDSARIVTFALVEPEEVEQASEDQESGDN
;
A
#
# COMPACT_ATOMS: atom_id res chain seq x y z
N MET A 1 -43.60 -59.49 24.22
CA MET A 1 -42.60 -58.44 24.38
C MET A 1 -42.72 -57.62 23.09
N GLN A 2 -43.37 -56.48 23.21
CA GLN A 2 -43.45 -55.54 22.08
C GLN A 2 -42.15 -54.76 22.02
N ASP A 3 -41.47 -54.84 20.90
CA ASP A 3 -40.29 -53.99 20.62
C ASP A 3 -40.76 -52.53 20.50
N ASN A 4 -40.72 -51.80 21.62
CA ASN A 4 -41.12 -50.39 21.69
C ASN A 4 -39.96 -49.42 21.49
N ASN A 5 -38.91 -49.85 20.71
CA ASN A 5 -37.69 -49.02 20.47
C ASN A 5 -37.57 -48.54 19.01
N LEU A 6 -38.61 -48.65 18.20
CA LEU A 6 -38.62 -48.05 16.87
C LEU A 6 -39.20 -46.63 16.97
N ILE A 7 -38.32 -45.61 16.81
CA ILE A 7 -38.72 -44.23 16.69
C ILE A 7 -38.78 -43.91 15.20
N ASP A 8 -39.95 -43.58 14.67
CA ASP A 8 -40.06 -43.09 13.30
C ASP A 8 -39.49 -41.69 13.18
N VAL A 9 -38.40 -41.56 12.49
CA VAL A 9 -37.72 -40.27 12.25
C VAL A 9 -37.91 -39.88 10.80
N ASN A 10 -38.43 -38.69 10.57
CA ASN A 10 -38.46 -38.10 9.22
C ASN A 10 -37.05 -37.70 8.78
N LEU A 11 -36.48 -38.47 7.85
CA LEU A 11 -35.11 -38.29 7.38
C LEU A 11 -34.84 -36.83 6.91
N THR A 12 -35.79 -36.23 6.23
CA THR A 12 -35.64 -34.85 5.71
C THR A 12 -35.56 -33.83 6.85
N SER A 13 -36.39 -34.01 7.91
CA SER A 13 -36.36 -33.14 9.09
C SER A 13 -35.06 -33.30 9.88
N GLU A 14 -34.65 -34.54 10.11
CA GLU A 14 -33.42 -34.88 10.83
C GLU A 14 -32.17 -34.35 10.11
N MET A 15 -32.09 -34.57 8.80
CA MET A 15 -31.00 -34.04 7.97
C MET A 15 -30.94 -32.50 8.02
N LYS A 16 -32.08 -31.81 7.95
CA LYS A 16 -32.12 -30.35 8.03
C LYS A 16 -31.63 -29.85 9.39
N THR A 17 -32.13 -30.44 10.48
CA THR A 17 -31.72 -30.02 11.82
C THR A 17 -30.25 -30.27 12.07
N SER A 18 -29.78 -31.48 11.81
CA SER A 18 -28.38 -31.87 12.01
C SER A 18 -27.42 -31.05 11.11
N PHE A 19 -27.84 -30.73 9.88
CA PHE A 19 -27.02 -29.86 9.00
C PHE A 19 -26.95 -28.43 9.49
N ILE A 20 -28.06 -27.88 10.01
CA ILE A 20 -28.09 -26.54 10.58
C ILE A 20 -27.20 -26.48 11.84
N ASP A 21 -27.31 -27.46 12.71
CA ASP A 21 -26.50 -27.53 13.95
C ASP A 21 -25.01 -27.64 13.62
N TYR A 22 -24.66 -28.50 12.67
CA TYR A 22 -23.28 -28.62 12.19
C TYR A 22 -22.78 -27.30 11.55
N ALA A 23 -23.59 -26.70 10.67
CA ALA A 23 -23.23 -25.44 10.00
C ALA A 23 -23.01 -24.32 11.04
N MET A 24 -23.92 -24.17 12.02
CA MET A 24 -23.78 -23.20 13.09
C MET A 24 -22.53 -23.43 13.93
N SER A 25 -22.23 -24.68 14.29
CA SER A 25 -21.00 -25.02 15.01
C SER A 25 -19.75 -24.64 14.24
N VAL A 26 -19.69 -24.96 12.92
CA VAL A 26 -18.55 -24.62 12.07
C VAL A 26 -18.40 -23.10 11.89
N ILE A 27 -19.50 -22.36 11.76
CA ILE A 27 -19.50 -20.91 11.56
C ILE A 27 -19.06 -20.20 12.85
N VAL A 28 -19.72 -20.48 13.98
CA VAL A 28 -19.52 -19.71 15.23
C VAL A 28 -18.32 -20.23 16.02
N SER A 29 -18.10 -21.54 16.03
CA SER A 29 -17.16 -22.18 16.97
C SER A 29 -15.90 -22.79 16.32
N ARG A 30 -15.64 -22.54 15.03
CA ARG A 30 -14.48 -23.15 14.36
C ARG A 30 -13.76 -22.25 13.35
N ALA A 31 -14.46 -21.79 12.30
CA ALA A 31 -13.80 -21.28 11.10
C ALA A 31 -13.61 -19.75 11.08
N LEU A 32 -14.50 -19.00 11.75
CA LEU A 32 -14.50 -17.54 11.70
C LEU A 32 -13.89 -16.92 12.96
N PRO A 33 -13.21 -15.76 12.80
CA PRO A 33 -12.67 -15.00 13.93
C PRO A 33 -13.77 -14.17 14.60
N ASP A 34 -13.63 -13.91 15.91
CA ASP A 34 -14.40 -12.88 16.61
C ASP A 34 -13.84 -11.49 16.25
N VAL A 35 -14.71 -10.50 16.02
CA VAL A 35 -14.30 -9.15 15.61
C VAL A 35 -13.45 -8.44 16.67
N ARG A 36 -13.66 -8.75 17.96
CA ARG A 36 -13.03 -8.09 19.11
C ARG A 36 -11.55 -8.46 19.28
N ASP A 37 -11.21 -9.74 19.19
CA ASP A 37 -9.83 -10.24 19.41
C ASP A 37 -9.18 -10.81 18.13
N GLY A 38 -9.94 -10.93 17.04
CA GLY A 38 -9.43 -11.43 15.76
C GLY A 38 -9.02 -12.88 15.74
N LEU A 39 -9.41 -13.67 16.74
CA LEU A 39 -8.99 -15.05 16.91
C LEU A 39 -10.12 -16.04 16.60
N LYS A 40 -9.74 -17.16 15.99
CA LYS A 40 -10.59 -18.34 15.96
C LYS A 40 -10.54 -19.04 17.32
N PRO A 41 -11.56 -19.85 17.67
CA PRO A 41 -11.56 -20.55 18.97
C PRO A 41 -10.31 -21.36 19.25
N VAL A 42 -9.78 -22.11 18.27
CA VAL A 42 -8.55 -22.89 18.45
C VAL A 42 -7.33 -22.01 18.79
N GLN A 43 -7.20 -20.87 18.16
CA GLN A 43 -6.10 -19.93 18.39
C GLN A 43 -6.19 -19.29 19.78
N ARG A 44 -7.40 -18.87 20.17
CA ARG A 44 -7.68 -18.34 21.52
C ARG A 44 -7.35 -19.38 22.60
N ARG A 45 -7.75 -20.62 22.42
CA ARG A 45 -7.49 -21.72 23.34
C ARG A 45 -6.02 -22.05 23.46
N ILE A 46 -5.24 -21.95 22.36
CA ILE A 46 -3.78 -22.13 22.38
C ILE A 46 -3.13 -21.02 23.22
N LEU A 47 -3.45 -19.77 22.99
CA LEU A 47 -2.87 -18.66 23.76
C LEU A 47 -3.27 -18.71 25.22
N TYR A 48 -4.54 -19.02 25.52
CA TYR A 48 -5.03 -19.20 26.88
C TYR A 48 -4.35 -20.38 27.58
N GLY A 49 -4.24 -21.53 26.91
CA GLY A 49 -3.52 -22.71 27.46
C GLY A 49 -2.05 -22.45 27.71
N MET A 50 -1.37 -21.71 26.83
CA MET A 50 0.00 -21.27 27.07
C MET A 50 0.12 -20.36 28.28
N ASN A 51 -0.85 -19.48 28.50
CA ASN A 51 -0.90 -18.61 29.68
C ASN A 51 -1.04 -19.42 30.97
N GLU A 52 -2.00 -20.36 31.02
CA GLU A 52 -2.23 -21.23 32.19
C GLU A 52 -1.05 -22.12 32.47
N LEU A 53 -0.35 -22.64 31.47
CA LEU A 53 0.90 -23.39 31.61
C LEU A 53 2.10 -22.49 31.98
N GLY A 54 1.92 -21.18 32.01
CA GLY A 54 2.96 -20.21 32.29
C GLY A 54 4.08 -20.22 31.26
N VAL A 55 3.79 -20.48 29.98
CA VAL A 55 4.76 -20.52 28.86
C VAL A 55 4.91 -19.14 28.26
N THR A 56 5.43 -18.21 29.04
CA THR A 56 5.59 -16.79 28.74
C THR A 56 6.94 -16.50 28.06
N PRO A 57 7.13 -15.35 27.40
CA PRO A 57 8.36 -15.01 26.65
C PRO A 57 9.63 -14.95 27.50
N ASP A 58 9.48 -14.70 28.80
CA ASP A 58 10.58 -14.66 29.78
C ASP A 58 11.04 -16.05 30.26
N LYS A 59 10.29 -17.09 29.94
CA LYS A 59 10.57 -18.47 30.35
C LYS A 59 11.08 -19.31 29.17
N PRO A 60 11.77 -20.45 29.46
CA PRO A 60 12.20 -21.35 28.41
C PRO A 60 11.03 -21.91 27.58
N HIS A 61 11.30 -22.19 26.30
CA HIS A 61 10.37 -22.89 25.43
C HIS A 61 9.96 -24.26 26.04
N LYS A 62 8.76 -24.70 25.72
CA LYS A 62 8.24 -26.03 26.08
C LYS A 62 8.00 -26.84 24.81
N LYS A 63 8.10 -28.17 24.92
CA LYS A 63 7.75 -29.05 23.80
C LYS A 63 6.35 -28.76 23.29
N SER A 64 6.23 -28.62 21.99
CA SER A 64 4.94 -28.33 21.33
C SER A 64 3.88 -29.38 21.70
N ALA A 65 4.29 -30.66 21.81
CA ALA A 65 3.40 -31.72 22.20
C ALA A 65 2.79 -31.54 23.61
N ARG A 66 3.49 -30.87 24.55
CA ARG A 66 2.96 -30.57 25.87
C ARG A 66 1.85 -29.51 25.79
N ILE A 67 2.08 -28.45 25.01
CA ILE A 67 1.10 -27.39 24.84
C ILE A 67 -0.15 -27.93 24.12
N THR A 68 0.05 -28.65 23.02
CA THR A 68 -1.02 -29.27 22.24
C THR A 68 -1.85 -30.25 23.08
N GLY A 69 -1.19 -31.10 23.89
CA GLY A 69 -1.84 -32.08 24.75
C GLY A 69 -2.69 -31.42 25.87
N ASP A 70 -2.19 -30.34 26.47
CA ASP A 70 -2.93 -29.60 27.51
C ASP A 70 -4.16 -28.89 26.93
N VAL A 71 -3.99 -28.22 25.80
CA VAL A 71 -5.08 -27.55 25.07
C VAL A 71 -6.15 -28.54 24.61
N MET A 72 -5.73 -29.68 24.08
CA MET A 72 -6.65 -30.74 23.63
C MET A 72 -7.44 -31.35 24.82
N GLY A 73 -6.76 -31.63 25.93
CA GLY A 73 -7.38 -32.25 27.07
C GLY A 73 -8.33 -31.33 27.85
N LYS A 74 -8.06 -30.01 27.88
CA LYS A 74 -8.83 -29.07 28.69
C LYS A 74 -9.84 -28.24 27.89
N TYR A 75 -9.53 -27.84 26.65
CA TYR A 75 -10.31 -26.80 25.99
C TYR A 75 -10.79 -27.16 24.59
N HIS A 76 -10.01 -27.93 23.81
CA HIS A 76 -10.29 -28.14 22.39
C HIS A 76 -10.42 -29.64 22.05
N PRO A 77 -11.64 -30.21 22.06
CA PRO A 77 -11.87 -31.65 21.89
C PRO A 77 -11.77 -32.10 20.42
N HIS A 78 -10.64 -31.82 19.78
CA HIS A 78 -10.36 -32.19 18.38
C HIS A 78 -8.96 -32.79 18.27
N GLY A 79 -8.62 -33.32 17.08
CA GLY A 79 -7.31 -33.91 16.82
C GLY A 79 -6.13 -32.98 17.13
N ASP A 80 -5.09 -33.53 17.71
CA ASP A 80 -3.86 -32.80 18.08
C ASP A 80 -3.17 -32.13 16.87
N SER A 81 -3.28 -32.73 15.70
CA SER A 81 -2.73 -32.16 14.46
C SER A 81 -3.33 -30.79 14.14
N SER A 82 -4.65 -30.62 14.33
CA SER A 82 -5.31 -29.34 14.03
C SER A 82 -4.85 -28.24 14.99
N ILE A 83 -4.63 -28.56 16.26
CA ILE A 83 -4.13 -27.62 17.27
C ILE A 83 -2.66 -27.27 16.96
N TYR A 84 -1.84 -28.28 16.63
CA TYR A 84 -0.43 -28.08 16.32
C TYR A 84 -0.23 -27.23 15.07
N GLU A 85 -0.97 -27.52 13.97
CA GLU A 85 -0.92 -26.72 12.74
C GLU A 85 -1.36 -25.28 12.96
N ALA A 86 -2.38 -25.02 13.78
CA ALA A 86 -2.78 -23.67 14.15
C ALA A 86 -1.67 -22.93 14.92
N MET A 87 -1.01 -23.61 15.87
CA MET A 87 0.12 -23.08 16.61
C MET A 87 1.33 -22.82 15.71
N VAL A 88 1.65 -23.74 14.81
CA VAL A 88 2.71 -23.62 13.82
C VAL A 88 2.50 -22.38 12.96
N ARG A 89 1.29 -22.18 12.46
CA ARG A 89 0.96 -21.02 11.62
C ARG A 89 1.15 -19.70 12.36
N MET A 90 0.82 -19.62 13.65
CA MET A 90 1.04 -18.42 14.49
C MET A 90 2.53 -18.14 14.74
N ALA A 91 3.44 -19.10 14.50
CA ALA A 91 4.89 -18.93 14.62
C ALA A 91 5.60 -18.66 13.29
N GLN A 92 4.89 -18.67 12.15
CA GLN A 92 5.45 -18.48 10.82
C GLN A 92 5.47 -17.01 10.41
N TRP A 93 6.64 -16.40 10.20
CA TRP A 93 6.81 -15.00 9.85
C TRP A 93 6.23 -14.63 8.47
N TRP A 94 6.10 -15.61 7.56
CA TRP A 94 5.47 -15.41 6.24
C TRP A 94 3.95 -15.60 6.24
N SER A 95 3.38 -16.10 7.35
CA SER A 95 1.93 -16.30 7.53
C SER A 95 1.31 -15.22 8.39
N TYR A 96 2.02 -14.75 9.43
CA TYR A 96 1.59 -13.73 10.39
C TYR A 96 2.44 -12.47 10.27
N ARG A 97 1.78 -11.33 10.16
CA ARG A 97 2.49 -10.04 10.12
C ARG A 97 3.18 -9.75 11.46
N TYR A 98 2.53 -10.12 12.55
CA TYR A 98 3.09 -10.12 13.92
C TYR A 98 2.82 -11.47 14.56
N MET A 99 3.85 -12.27 14.69
CA MET A 99 3.75 -13.64 15.23
C MET A 99 3.30 -13.64 16.68
N LEU A 100 2.32 -14.49 17.01
CA LEU A 100 1.81 -14.67 18.38
C LEU A 100 2.55 -15.80 19.12
N VAL A 101 3.22 -16.67 18.42
CA VAL A 101 4.00 -17.79 18.97
C VAL A 101 5.46 -17.62 18.57
N ASP A 102 6.35 -17.80 19.54
CA ASP A 102 7.79 -17.88 19.36
C ASP A 102 8.18 -19.36 19.31
N GLY A 103 8.51 -19.83 18.11
CA GLY A 103 8.86 -21.21 17.82
C GLY A 103 10.36 -21.48 17.82
N HIS A 104 10.77 -22.63 18.36
CA HIS A 104 12.14 -23.13 18.32
C HIS A 104 12.18 -24.49 17.63
N GLY A 105 12.98 -24.60 16.56
CA GLY A 105 13.05 -25.77 15.70
C GLY A 105 12.52 -25.52 14.29
N ASN A 106 12.12 -26.58 13.60
CA ASN A 106 11.57 -26.48 12.24
C ASN A 106 10.04 -26.30 12.26
N PHE A 107 9.59 -25.09 11.97
CA PHE A 107 8.17 -24.70 11.82
C PHE A 107 7.73 -24.58 10.35
N GLY A 108 8.44 -25.23 9.43
CA GLY A 108 8.18 -25.17 8.00
C GLY A 108 8.96 -24.09 7.27
N SER A 109 8.70 -23.94 5.98
CA SER A 109 9.32 -22.93 5.11
C SER A 109 8.34 -22.33 4.12
N MET A 110 8.73 -21.22 3.46
CA MET A 110 7.99 -20.64 2.34
C MET A 110 7.97 -21.56 1.10
N ASP A 111 8.85 -22.56 1.06
CA ASP A 111 8.91 -23.57 0.01
C ASP A 111 7.79 -24.60 0.11
N GLY A 112 7.01 -24.53 1.20
CA GLY A 112 5.90 -25.44 1.45
C GLY A 112 6.27 -26.68 2.25
N ASP A 113 7.50 -26.72 2.82
CA ASP A 113 7.86 -27.76 3.76
C ASP A 113 6.99 -27.66 5.02
N GLY A 114 6.49 -28.79 5.47
CA GLY A 114 5.74 -28.88 6.72
C GLY A 114 6.64 -28.70 7.95
N ALA A 115 6.03 -28.35 9.08
CA ALA A 115 6.73 -28.35 10.34
C ALA A 115 7.16 -29.77 10.75
N ALA A 116 8.24 -29.87 11.50
CA ALA A 116 8.65 -31.12 12.13
C ALA A 116 7.58 -31.59 13.15
N ALA A 117 7.52 -32.88 13.42
CA ALA A 117 6.56 -33.42 14.37
C ALA A 117 6.66 -32.72 15.74
N GLN A 118 5.50 -32.54 16.41
CA GLN A 118 5.35 -31.75 17.65
C GLN A 118 6.24 -32.22 18.83
N ARG A 119 6.76 -33.43 18.77
CA ARG A 119 7.73 -33.94 19.76
C ARG A 119 9.13 -33.37 19.61
N TYR A 120 9.47 -32.79 18.44
CA TYR A 120 10.79 -32.23 18.16
C TYR A 120 10.80 -30.71 18.35
N THR A 121 9.73 -30.03 18.01
CA THR A 121 9.62 -28.57 18.11
C THR A 121 9.29 -28.11 19.53
N GLU A 122 9.65 -26.87 19.84
CA GLU A 122 9.34 -26.19 21.08
C GLU A 122 8.72 -24.82 20.80
N ALA A 123 7.86 -24.37 21.69
CA ALA A 123 7.16 -23.09 21.51
C ALA A 123 6.96 -22.39 22.86
N ARG A 124 6.75 -21.07 22.78
CA ARG A 124 6.28 -20.21 23.86
C ARG A 124 5.50 -19.04 23.24
N MET A 125 4.81 -18.26 24.08
CA MET A 125 4.20 -17.01 23.59
C MET A 125 5.28 -16.03 23.13
N SER A 126 4.97 -15.25 22.12
CA SER A 126 5.74 -14.07 21.73
C SER A 126 5.44 -12.90 22.68
N LYS A 127 6.29 -11.86 22.65
CA LYS A 127 6.09 -10.67 23.50
C LYS A 127 4.77 -9.93 23.17
N ILE A 128 4.38 -9.86 21.91
CA ILE A 128 3.14 -9.21 21.49
C ILE A 128 1.90 -10.01 21.94
N ALA A 129 2.00 -11.35 22.04
CA ALA A 129 0.90 -12.18 22.51
C ALA A 129 0.50 -11.87 23.97
N LEU A 130 1.41 -11.35 24.80
CA LEU A 130 1.06 -10.89 26.14
C LEU A 130 0.08 -9.74 26.14
N GLU A 131 0.11 -8.87 25.13
CA GLU A 131 -0.86 -7.76 25.01
C GLU A 131 -2.28 -8.27 24.66
N MET A 132 -2.38 -9.48 24.09
CA MET A 132 -3.69 -10.13 23.85
C MET A 132 -4.34 -10.62 25.16
N LEU A 133 -3.53 -11.05 26.14
CA LEU A 133 -3.96 -11.70 27.39
C LEU A 133 -3.90 -10.77 28.61
N ARG A 134 -3.40 -9.55 28.44
CA ARG A 134 -3.17 -8.62 29.53
C ARG A 134 -4.47 -8.32 30.29
N ASP A 135 -4.38 -8.32 31.62
CA ASP A 135 -5.49 -8.10 32.53
C ASP A 135 -6.65 -9.13 32.44
N LEU A 136 -6.41 -10.31 31.84
CA LEU A 136 -7.41 -11.38 31.74
C LEU A 136 -7.95 -11.82 33.12
N ASN A 137 -7.12 -11.76 34.16
CA ASN A 137 -7.42 -12.12 35.55
C ASN A 137 -8.20 -11.03 36.32
N LYS A 138 -8.56 -9.92 35.68
CA LYS A 138 -9.27 -8.79 36.29
C LYS A 138 -10.74 -8.70 35.83
N ASN A 139 -11.36 -9.83 35.54
CA ASN A 139 -12.76 -9.90 35.07
C ASN A 139 -13.09 -9.03 33.85
N THR A 140 -12.11 -8.81 32.98
CA THR A 140 -12.21 -7.95 31.79
C THR A 140 -13.09 -8.53 30.70
N VAL A 141 -13.21 -9.85 30.63
CA VAL A 141 -14.00 -10.60 29.64
C VAL A 141 -14.79 -11.71 30.32
N ASP A 142 -15.82 -12.20 29.64
CA ASP A 142 -16.63 -13.30 30.14
C ASP A 142 -15.96 -14.65 29.88
N PHE A 143 -16.21 -15.59 30.78
CA PHE A 143 -15.76 -16.97 30.75
C PHE A 143 -16.96 -17.90 30.61
N GLN A 144 -16.78 -18.96 29.84
CA GLN A 144 -17.72 -20.07 29.70
C GLN A 144 -17.09 -21.37 30.16
N ASP A 145 -17.94 -22.36 30.43
CA ASP A 145 -17.46 -23.71 30.71
C ASP A 145 -16.88 -24.31 29.40
N ASN A 146 -15.85 -25.15 29.56
CA ASN A 146 -15.28 -25.94 28.46
C ASN A 146 -16.29 -27.01 28.01
N TYR A 147 -15.87 -27.89 27.09
CA TYR A 147 -16.73 -28.91 26.49
C TYR A 147 -17.31 -29.95 27.46
N ASP A 148 -16.69 -30.17 28.65
CA ASP A 148 -17.12 -31.15 29.67
C ASP A 148 -17.48 -30.51 31.01
N GLY A 149 -17.39 -29.18 31.13
CA GLY A 149 -17.68 -28.45 32.37
C GLY A 149 -16.62 -28.54 33.47
N SER A 150 -15.47 -29.16 33.19
CA SER A 150 -14.38 -29.34 34.18
C SER A 150 -13.50 -28.10 34.32
N GLU A 151 -13.40 -27.27 33.27
CA GLU A 151 -12.57 -26.09 33.21
C GLU A 151 -13.34 -24.92 32.65
N ARG A 152 -12.83 -23.70 32.78
CA ARG A 152 -13.42 -22.51 32.19
C ARG A 152 -12.45 -21.88 31.19
N GLU A 153 -12.99 -21.37 30.10
CA GLU A 153 -12.24 -20.68 29.05
C GLU A 153 -12.83 -19.31 28.76
N PRO A 154 -12.00 -18.32 28.35
CA PRO A 154 -12.52 -17.00 27.97
C PRO A 154 -13.26 -17.08 26.64
N ILE A 155 -14.41 -16.40 26.55
CA ILE A 155 -15.18 -16.28 25.31
C ILE A 155 -14.39 -15.45 24.27
N VAL A 156 -13.68 -14.43 24.73
CA VAL A 156 -12.85 -13.53 23.95
C VAL A 156 -11.64 -13.08 24.79
N LEU A 157 -10.55 -12.69 24.20
CA LEU A 157 -9.41 -12.12 24.92
C LEU A 157 -9.53 -10.59 25.03
N PRO A 158 -8.94 -9.95 26.06
CA PRO A 158 -8.92 -8.50 26.22
C PRO A 158 -8.29 -7.75 25.03
N SER A 159 -7.27 -8.31 24.40
CA SER A 159 -6.67 -7.89 23.13
C SER A 159 -6.36 -6.39 23.01
N ARG A 160 -5.30 -5.92 23.67
CA ARG A 160 -4.87 -4.50 23.59
C ARG A 160 -4.43 -4.04 22.20
N ILE A 161 -4.27 -4.95 21.26
CA ILE A 161 -3.96 -4.65 19.86
C ILE A 161 -5.14 -5.03 18.96
N PRO A 162 -5.41 -4.30 17.88
CA PRO A 162 -6.49 -4.62 16.93
C PRO A 162 -6.10 -5.80 16.03
N ASN A 163 -5.99 -7.00 16.65
CA ASN A 163 -5.39 -8.18 16.04
C ASN A 163 -6.10 -8.65 14.76
N LEU A 164 -7.42 -8.47 14.66
CA LEU A 164 -8.15 -8.85 13.44
C LEU A 164 -7.60 -8.15 12.19
N LEU A 165 -7.27 -6.86 12.29
CA LEU A 165 -6.68 -6.10 11.18
C LEU A 165 -5.18 -6.35 11.09
N VAL A 166 -4.47 -6.36 12.21
CA VAL A 166 -3.01 -6.46 12.24
C VAL A 166 -2.50 -7.78 11.67
N ASN A 167 -3.10 -8.90 12.03
CA ASN A 167 -2.73 -10.23 11.52
C ASN A 167 -3.65 -10.77 10.44
N GLY A 168 -4.82 -10.16 10.27
CA GLY A 168 -5.83 -10.66 9.36
C GLY A 168 -6.42 -12.00 9.80
N ALA A 169 -7.29 -12.56 8.97
CA ALA A 169 -7.86 -13.90 9.18
C ALA A 169 -8.29 -14.53 7.85
N THR A 170 -8.09 -15.83 7.72
CA THR A 170 -8.60 -16.62 6.59
C THR A 170 -9.33 -17.85 7.13
N GLY A 171 -10.48 -18.19 6.58
CA GLY A 171 -11.25 -19.35 7.04
C GLY A 171 -12.38 -19.70 6.09
N ILE A 172 -12.68 -21.00 5.99
CA ILE A 172 -13.75 -21.54 5.17
C ILE A 172 -14.76 -22.19 6.12
N ALA A 173 -15.98 -21.64 6.16
CA ALA A 173 -17.11 -22.18 6.90
C ALA A 173 -18.14 -22.80 5.94
N VAL A 174 -19.26 -23.24 6.47
CA VAL A 174 -20.36 -23.75 5.66
C VAL A 174 -21.11 -22.57 5.01
N GLY A 175 -21.09 -22.51 3.69
CA GLY A 175 -21.78 -21.49 2.90
C GLY A 175 -21.14 -20.09 2.93
N MET A 176 -20.04 -19.89 3.65
CA MET A 176 -19.33 -18.61 3.73
C MET A 176 -17.84 -18.79 4.01
N ALA A 177 -17.04 -17.77 3.67
CA ALA A 177 -15.61 -17.76 3.93
C ALA A 177 -15.19 -16.38 4.41
N THR A 178 -14.12 -16.30 5.17
CA THR A 178 -13.48 -15.03 5.54
C THR A 178 -12.08 -14.95 4.92
N ASN A 179 -11.72 -13.75 4.48
CA ASN A 179 -10.37 -13.45 3.99
C ASN A 179 -10.06 -11.97 4.27
N ILE A 180 -9.51 -11.73 5.43
CA ILE A 180 -9.14 -10.39 5.93
C ILE A 180 -7.61 -10.28 5.84
N PRO A 181 -7.06 -9.32 5.10
CA PRO A 181 -5.61 -9.17 4.99
C PRO A 181 -5.00 -8.59 6.26
N PRO A 182 -3.70 -8.85 6.50
CA PRO A 182 -2.95 -8.21 7.57
C PRO A 182 -2.62 -6.75 7.24
N HIS A 183 -2.39 -5.94 8.29
CA HIS A 183 -2.07 -4.51 8.19
C HIS A 183 -0.90 -4.14 9.11
N ASN A 184 -0.30 -2.97 8.85
CA ASN A 184 0.75 -2.44 9.71
C ASN A 184 0.18 -2.01 11.06
N LEU A 185 0.86 -2.37 12.16
CA LEU A 185 0.39 -2.10 13.52
C LEU A 185 0.29 -0.59 13.81
N ALA A 186 1.31 0.17 13.40
CA ALA A 186 1.33 1.61 13.65
C ALA A 186 0.17 2.32 12.95
N GLU A 187 -0.03 2.02 11.69
CA GLU A 187 -1.10 2.58 10.86
C GLU A 187 -2.48 2.18 11.38
N THR A 188 -2.65 0.92 11.80
CA THR A 188 -3.92 0.46 12.36
C THR A 188 -4.23 1.14 13.69
N ILE A 189 -3.23 1.34 14.56
CA ILE A 189 -3.40 2.09 15.82
C ILE A 189 -3.75 3.55 15.52
N ASP A 190 -3.11 4.18 14.55
CA ASP A 190 -3.41 5.56 14.17
C ASP A 190 -4.85 5.68 13.63
N ALA A 191 -5.33 4.71 12.85
CA ALA A 191 -6.72 4.66 12.39
C ALA A 191 -7.72 4.48 13.57
N VAL A 192 -7.41 3.63 14.55
CA VAL A 192 -8.22 3.49 15.77
C VAL A 192 -8.29 4.83 16.52
N LYS A 193 -7.15 5.51 16.70
CA LYS A 193 -7.09 6.82 17.38
C LYS A 193 -7.86 7.90 16.63
N LEU A 194 -7.72 7.96 15.32
CA LEU A 194 -8.45 8.89 14.46
C LEU A 194 -9.97 8.70 14.62
N MET A 195 -10.44 7.45 14.65
CA MET A 195 -11.85 7.14 14.84
C MET A 195 -12.34 7.46 16.27
N MET A 196 -11.49 7.34 17.29
CA MET A 196 -11.83 7.79 18.66
C MET A 196 -11.96 9.32 18.74
N ASP A 197 -11.15 10.07 17.97
CA ASP A 197 -11.20 11.53 17.92
C ASP A 197 -12.40 12.03 17.09
N ASN A 198 -12.73 11.33 16.02
CA ASN A 198 -13.84 11.66 15.13
C ASN A 198 -14.65 10.39 14.78
N PRO A 199 -15.74 10.08 15.51
CA PRO A 199 -16.59 8.92 15.22
C PRO A 199 -17.24 8.93 13.82
N GLU A 200 -17.35 10.11 13.20
CA GLU A 200 -17.93 10.28 11.86
C GLU A 200 -16.88 10.27 10.74
N VAL A 201 -15.64 9.92 11.05
CA VAL A 201 -14.56 9.83 10.08
C VAL A 201 -14.96 8.95 8.89
N THR A 202 -14.67 9.43 7.69
CA THR A 202 -14.95 8.73 6.44
C THR A 202 -13.92 7.64 6.15
N THR A 203 -14.26 6.68 5.29
CA THR A 203 -13.30 5.66 4.83
C THR A 203 -12.10 6.31 4.13
N ARG A 204 -12.31 7.40 3.40
CA ARG A 204 -11.23 8.15 2.72
C ARG A 204 -10.21 8.71 3.71
N GLU A 205 -10.67 9.40 4.73
CA GLU A 205 -9.82 9.95 5.79
C GLU A 205 -9.09 8.83 6.57
N LEU A 206 -9.73 7.70 6.81
CA LEU A 206 -9.07 6.54 7.40
C LEU A 206 -7.94 6.00 6.51
N MET A 207 -8.09 6.06 5.18
CA MET A 207 -7.08 5.62 4.24
C MET A 207 -5.86 6.55 4.15
N GLU A 208 -5.91 7.77 4.68
CA GLU A 208 -4.73 8.63 4.81
C GLU A 208 -3.73 8.07 5.84
N VAL A 209 -4.24 7.45 6.90
CA VAL A 209 -3.42 6.84 7.97
C VAL A 209 -3.27 5.32 7.84
N LEU A 210 -4.23 4.64 7.23
CA LEU A 210 -4.24 3.20 6.95
C LEU A 210 -4.47 2.96 5.44
N PRO A 211 -3.46 3.22 4.61
CA PRO A 211 -3.63 3.27 3.15
C PRO A 211 -3.92 1.92 2.50
N GLY A 212 -3.68 0.80 3.19
CA GLY A 212 -3.94 -0.52 2.67
C GLY A 212 -3.29 -1.65 3.47
N PRO A 213 -3.46 -2.90 3.03
CA PRO A 213 -2.83 -4.06 3.63
C PRO A 213 -1.31 -3.96 3.70
N ASP A 214 -0.72 -4.68 4.67
CA ASP A 214 0.71 -4.81 4.83
C ASP A 214 1.05 -6.29 5.06
N PHE A 215 1.42 -6.97 3.98
CA PHE A 215 1.66 -8.42 4.01
C PHE A 215 3.03 -8.75 4.59
N PRO A 216 3.16 -9.85 5.35
CA PRO A 216 4.42 -10.26 5.95
C PRO A 216 5.52 -10.53 4.92
N THR A 217 5.16 -10.98 3.73
CA THR A 217 6.09 -11.28 2.62
C THR A 217 6.42 -10.07 1.75
N GLY A 218 5.90 -8.86 2.07
CA GLY A 218 6.10 -7.67 1.26
C GLY A 218 5.30 -7.69 -0.04
N GLY A 219 5.98 -7.44 -1.16
CA GLY A 219 5.40 -7.38 -2.50
C GLY A 219 4.75 -6.04 -2.82
N LEU A 220 4.14 -5.98 -3.99
CA LEU A 220 3.51 -4.79 -4.53
C LEU A 220 1.99 -4.98 -4.61
N VAL A 221 1.23 -4.03 -4.12
CA VAL A 221 -0.22 -3.94 -4.36
C VAL A 221 -0.45 -3.00 -5.53
N MET A 222 -1.13 -3.50 -6.56
CA MET A 222 -1.41 -2.74 -7.76
C MET A 222 -2.80 -2.10 -7.67
N GLY A 223 -2.85 -0.77 -7.59
CA GLY A 223 -4.09 0.00 -7.51
C GLY A 223 -4.69 0.11 -6.10
N LYS A 224 -5.33 1.25 -5.81
CA LYS A 224 -5.96 1.54 -4.51
C LYS A 224 -7.48 1.32 -4.48
N SER A 225 -8.13 1.23 -5.64
CA SER A 225 -9.59 1.15 -5.77
C SER A 225 -10.19 -0.08 -5.10
N GLY A 226 -9.55 -1.24 -5.30
CA GLY A 226 -9.97 -2.49 -4.67
C GLY A 226 -9.88 -2.42 -3.14
N ILE A 227 -8.90 -1.67 -2.59
CA ILE A 227 -8.74 -1.43 -1.15
C ILE A 227 -9.89 -0.57 -0.65
N HIS A 228 -10.14 0.58 -1.29
CA HIS A 228 -11.23 1.48 -0.91
C HIS A 228 -12.58 0.76 -0.88
N ARG A 229 -12.90 0.04 -1.96
CA ARG A 229 -14.12 -0.74 -2.04
C ARG A 229 -14.22 -1.78 -0.92
N ALA A 230 -13.12 -2.47 -0.61
CA ALA A 230 -13.07 -3.45 0.47
C ALA A 230 -13.31 -2.80 1.84
N TYR A 231 -12.69 -1.66 2.11
CA TYR A 231 -12.84 -0.93 3.37
C TYR A 231 -14.24 -0.36 3.55
N GLU A 232 -14.88 0.07 2.47
CA GLU A 232 -16.25 0.59 2.50
C GLU A 232 -17.29 -0.52 2.65
N THR A 233 -17.16 -1.61 1.89
CA THR A 233 -18.22 -2.63 1.77
C THR A 233 -17.91 -3.96 2.44
N GLY A 234 -16.70 -4.15 2.95
CA GLY A 234 -16.19 -5.43 3.43
C GLY A 234 -15.81 -6.42 2.32
N LYS A 235 -15.96 -6.04 1.04
CA LYS A 235 -15.64 -6.89 -0.12
C LYS A 235 -14.87 -6.10 -1.19
N GLY A 236 -13.80 -6.68 -1.71
CA GLY A 236 -12.99 -6.09 -2.77
C GLY A 236 -11.98 -7.08 -3.31
N SER A 237 -11.19 -6.65 -4.27
CA SER A 237 -10.10 -7.46 -4.80
C SER A 237 -8.95 -6.54 -5.17
N ILE A 238 -7.73 -6.95 -4.85
CA ILE A 238 -6.49 -6.27 -5.22
C ILE A 238 -5.59 -7.25 -5.96
N VAL A 239 -4.73 -6.71 -6.80
CA VAL A 239 -3.69 -7.46 -7.48
C VAL A 239 -2.42 -7.37 -6.65
N LEU A 240 -1.87 -8.51 -6.26
CA LEU A 240 -0.57 -8.63 -5.61
C LEU A 240 0.48 -9.05 -6.64
N ARG A 241 1.60 -8.37 -6.66
CA ARG A 241 2.72 -8.66 -7.57
C ARG A 241 4.00 -8.85 -6.76
N SER A 242 4.84 -9.77 -7.20
CA SER A 242 6.19 -9.98 -6.69
C SER A 242 7.04 -8.71 -6.88
N ARG A 243 7.94 -8.44 -5.94
CA ARG A 243 9.01 -7.46 -6.18
C ARG A 243 10.10 -8.11 -7.02
N THR A 244 10.40 -7.51 -8.15
CA THR A 244 11.34 -8.04 -9.13
C THR A 244 12.33 -6.98 -9.57
N GLU A 245 13.56 -7.40 -9.83
CA GLU A 245 14.64 -6.56 -10.38
C GLU A 245 15.27 -7.25 -11.58
N ILE A 246 15.68 -6.48 -12.57
CA ILE A 246 16.43 -7.00 -13.71
C ILE A 246 17.89 -6.63 -13.50
N GLU A 247 18.72 -7.64 -13.30
CA GLU A 247 20.16 -7.48 -13.14
C GLU A 247 20.89 -7.87 -14.43
N THR A 248 21.88 -7.09 -14.81
CA THR A 248 22.79 -7.42 -15.91
C THR A 248 24.06 -8.01 -15.34
N THR A 249 24.42 -9.22 -15.76
CA THR A 249 25.65 -9.89 -15.35
C THR A 249 26.87 -9.25 -16.02
N LYS A 250 28.07 -9.51 -15.48
CA LYS A 250 29.34 -9.04 -16.07
C LYS A 250 29.56 -9.51 -17.53
N SER A 251 28.89 -10.59 -17.95
CA SER A 251 28.90 -11.11 -19.31
C SER A 251 27.86 -10.49 -20.25
N GLY A 252 27.10 -9.48 -19.79
CA GLY A 252 26.07 -8.81 -20.57
C GLY A 252 24.76 -9.62 -20.70
N ARG A 253 24.55 -10.66 -19.87
CA ARG A 253 23.28 -11.40 -19.82
C ARG A 253 22.35 -10.78 -18.78
N GLU A 254 21.09 -10.67 -19.11
CA GLU A 254 20.06 -10.26 -18.17
C GLU A 254 19.56 -11.45 -17.35
N ARG A 255 19.15 -11.16 -16.12
CA ARG A 255 18.45 -12.11 -15.26
C ARG A 255 17.37 -11.39 -14.46
N ILE A 256 16.24 -12.05 -14.27
CA ILE A 256 15.16 -11.56 -13.45
C ILE A 256 15.37 -12.10 -12.04
N VAL A 257 15.43 -11.23 -11.05
CA VAL A 257 15.58 -11.58 -9.64
C VAL A 257 14.30 -11.23 -8.91
N VAL A 258 13.68 -12.22 -8.28
CA VAL A 258 12.50 -12.04 -7.42
C VAL A 258 12.98 -11.98 -5.98
N THR A 259 12.71 -10.88 -5.31
CA THR A 259 13.11 -10.64 -3.91
C THR A 259 11.94 -10.80 -2.92
N GLU A 260 10.71 -10.64 -3.40
CA GLU A 260 9.51 -10.81 -2.60
C GLU A 260 8.41 -11.50 -3.40
N PHE A 261 7.71 -12.45 -2.77
CA PHE A 261 6.57 -13.15 -3.37
C PHE A 261 5.25 -12.62 -2.83
N PRO A 262 4.15 -12.71 -3.62
CA PRO A 262 2.82 -12.38 -3.13
C PRO A 262 2.45 -13.24 -1.91
N TYR A 263 1.66 -12.66 -1.01
CA TYR A 263 1.22 -13.34 0.20
C TYR A 263 0.52 -14.67 -0.09
N MET A 264 0.82 -15.70 0.70
CA MET A 264 0.31 -17.08 0.58
C MET A 264 0.72 -17.83 -0.70
N VAL A 265 1.67 -17.33 -1.46
CA VAL A 265 2.21 -18.04 -2.63
C VAL A 265 3.35 -18.96 -2.21
N ASN A 266 3.31 -20.19 -2.71
CA ASN A 266 4.36 -21.19 -2.50
C ASN A 266 5.46 -21.03 -3.55
N LYS A 267 6.67 -20.74 -3.10
CA LYS A 267 7.84 -20.50 -3.96
C LYS A 267 8.20 -21.68 -4.85
N THR A 268 8.20 -22.90 -4.30
CA THR A 268 8.51 -24.13 -5.05
C THR A 268 7.50 -24.40 -6.16
N LYS A 269 6.20 -24.20 -5.90
CA LYS A 269 5.17 -24.36 -6.95
C LYS A 269 5.33 -23.32 -8.07
N VAL A 270 5.75 -22.10 -7.75
CA VAL A 270 6.08 -21.09 -8.77
C VAL A 270 7.27 -21.54 -9.60
N HIS A 271 8.32 -22.04 -8.94
CA HIS A 271 9.51 -22.59 -9.61
C HIS A 271 9.14 -23.69 -10.61
N GLU A 272 8.44 -24.71 -10.15
CA GLU A 272 8.00 -25.84 -10.98
C GLU A 272 7.12 -25.38 -12.16
N HIS A 273 6.24 -24.40 -11.91
CA HIS A 273 5.37 -23.85 -12.95
C HIS A 273 6.14 -23.09 -14.01
N ILE A 274 7.13 -22.25 -13.62
CA ILE A 274 7.99 -21.51 -14.57
C ILE A 274 8.80 -22.51 -15.42
N VAL A 275 9.41 -23.52 -14.81
CA VAL A 275 10.17 -24.56 -15.52
C VAL A 275 9.28 -25.27 -16.54
N ARG A 276 8.07 -25.64 -16.16
CA ARG A 276 7.10 -26.30 -17.05
C ARG A 276 6.73 -25.38 -18.23
N LEU A 277 6.43 -24.09 -18.00
CA LEU A 277 6.12 -23.14 -19.05
C LEU A 277 7.27 -22.95 -20.05
N ALA A 278 8.52 -22.99 -19.57
CA ALA A 278 9.71 -22.94 -20.43
C ALA A 278 9.87 -24.23 -21.25
N GLN A 279 9.67 -25.40 -20.67
CA GLN A 279 9.71 -26.71 -21.35
C GLN A 279 8.61 -26.83 -22.43
N GLU A 280 7.41 -26.37 -22.13
CA GLU A 280 6.27 -26.33 -23.06
C GLU A 280 6.42 -25.24 -24.15
N LYS A 281 7.47 -24.44 -24.12
CA LYS A 281 7.73 -23.29 -25.02
C LYS A 281 6.63 -22.23 -25.00
N ARG A 282 5.91 -22.12 -23.90
CA ARG A 282 4.91 -21.06 -23.69
C ARG A 282 5.56 -19.75 -23.28
N ILE A 283 6.73 -19.82 -22.65
CA ILE A 283 7.62 -18.68 -22.40
C ILE A 283 8.98 -19.08 -22.95
N GLU A 284 9.39 -18.46 -24.04
CA GLU A 284 10.71 -18.67 -24.62
C GLU A 284 11.74 -17.70 -24.01
N GLY A 285 13.01 -18.10 -24.06
CA GLY A 285 14.13 -17.26 -23.63
C GLY A 285 14.57 -17.48 -22.17
N ILE A 286 13.96 -18.35 -21.40
CA ILE A 286 14.43 -18.77 -20.08
C ILE A 286 15.46 -19.88 -20.24
N THR A 287 16.65 -19.71 -19.63
CA THR A 287 17.74 -20.69 -19.68
C THR A 287 17.88 -21.53 -18.41
N ALA A 288 17.63 -20.91 -17.26
CA ALA A 288 17.66 -21.58 -15.97
C ALA A 288 16.77 -20.85 -14.95
N VAL A 289 16.27 -21.59 -13.97
CA VAL A 289 15.58 -21.04 -12.81
C VAL A 289 16.28 -21.59 -11.57
N ARG A 290 16.73 -20.71 -10.69
CA ARG A 290 17.46 -21.09 -9.47
C ARG A 290 16.91 -20.36 -8.25
N ASP A 291 16.88 -21.08 -7.15
CA ASP A 291 16.64 -20.51 -5.83
C ASP A 291 17.97 -20.27 -5.11
N GLU A 292 18.32 -19.01 -4.96
CA GLU A 292 19.52 -18.55 -4.27
C GLU A 292 19.17 -17.92 -2.90
N SER A 293 17.94 -18.17 -2.40
CA SER A 293 17.48 -17.64 -1.11
C SER A 293 18.36 -18.11 0.06
N SER A 294 18.58 -17.24 1.00
CA SER A 294 19.43 -17.49 2.17
C SER A 294 18.81 -16.89 3.45
N ARG A 295 19.58 -16.85 4.53
CA ARG A 295 19.18 -16.15 5.77
C ARG A 295 19.05 -14.63 5.58
N GLU A 296 19.66 -14.07 4.55
CA GLU A 296 19.60 -12.64 4.21
C GLU A 296 18.29 -12.27 3.51
N GLY A 297 17.56 -13.25 2.98
CA GLY A 297 16.28 -13.02 2.34
C GLY A 297 16.02 -13.93 1.15
N VAL A 298 14.90 -13.65 0.48
CA VAL A 298 14.51 -14.34 -0.75
C VAL A 298 15.32 -13.80 -1.92
N ARG A 299 15.90 -14.71 -2.69
CA ARG A 299 16.58 -14.43 -3.94
C ARG A 299 16.29 -15.54 -4.94
N PHE A 300 15.26 -15.34 -5.74
CA PHE A 300 14.85 -16.31 -6.75
C PHE A 300 15.22 -15.78 -8.13
N VAL A 301 16.09 -16.51 -8.85
CA VAL A 301 16.75 -16.04 -10.06
C VAL A 301 16.26 -16.79 -11.29
N ILE A 302 15.80 -16.06 -12.30
CA ILE A 302 15.42 -16.57 -13.61
C ILE A 302 16.44 -16.02 -14.63
N GLU A 303 17.26 -16.90 -15.20
CA GLU A 303 18.26 -16.54 -16.19
C GLU A 303 17.64 -16.43 -17.59
N VAL A 304 17.95 -15.34 -18.26
CA VAL A 304 17.41 -15.01 -19.57
C VAL A 304 18.47 -15.28 -20.65
N ARG A 305 18.04 -15.79 -21.80
CA ARG A 305 18.87 -15.98 -22.98
C ARG A 305 19.31 -14.61 -23.54
N ARG A 306 20.52 -14.52 -24.09
CA ARG A 306 21.13 -13.25 -24.52
C ARG A 306 20.34 -12.49 -25.59
N ASP A 307 19.60 -13.20 -26.43
CA ASP A 307 18.77 -12.66 -27.53
C ASP A 307 17.31 -12.40 -27.13
N ALA A 308 16.96 -12.63 -25.87
CA ALA A 308 15.60 -12.44 -25.34
C ALA A 308 15.54 -11.23 -24.41
N SER A 309 14.42 -10.51 -24.43
CA SER A 309 14.17 -9.38 -23.51
C SER A 309 13.64 -9.87 -22.17
N ALA A 310 14.36 -9.55 -21.09
CA ALA A 310 13.93 -9.88 -19.73
C ALA A 310 12.57 -9.24 -19.38
N ASN A 311 12.30 -8.04 -19.88
CA ASN A 311 11.04 -7.35 -19.64
C ASN A 311 9.83 -8.09 -20.23
N VAL A 312 9.96 -8.59 -21.46
CA VAL A 312 8.88 -9.37 -22.13
C VAL A 312 8.63 -10.68 -21.39
N ILE A 313 9.71 -11.36 -20.97
CA ILE A 313 9.61 -12.60 -20.20
C ILE A 313 8.93 -12.32 -18.85
N LEU A 314 9.32 -11.25 -18.15
CA LEU A 314 8.73 -10.85 -16.87
C LEU A 314 7.23 -10.58 -17.00
N ASN A 315 6.78 -9.88 -18.03
CA ASN A 315 5.36 -9.66 -18.29
C ASN A 315 4.59 -10.97 -18.52
N ASN A 316 5.18 -11.89 -19.29
CA ASN A 316 4.59 -13.22 -19.49
C ASN A 316 4.53 -14.02 -18.18
N LEU A 317 5.54 -13.92 -17.33
CA LEU A 317 5.57 -14.54 -16.02
C LEU A 317 4.47 -13.98 -15.10
N PHE A 318 4.26 -12.66 -15.06
CA PHE A 318 3.15 -12.06 -14.32
C PHE A 318 1.78 -12.52 -14.82
N LYS A 319 1.64 -12.69 -16.12
CA LYS A 319 0.37 -13.14 -16.73
C LYS A 319 0.08 -14.61 -16.53
N LEU A 320 1.09 -15.45 -16.52
CA LEU A 320 0.94 -16.90 -16.58
C LEU A 320 1.29 -17.62 -15.28
N THR A 321 1.86 -16.95 -14.29
CA THR A 321 2.30 -17.55 -13.02
C THR A 321 1.78 -16.81 -11.80
N GLN A 322 1.98 -17.39 -10.61
CA GLN A 322 1.63 -16.75 -9.34
C GLN A 322 2.64 -15.66 -8.88
N LEU A 323 3.57 -15.22 -9.73
CA LEU A 323 4.33 -13.99 -9.48
C LEU A 323 3.41 -12.76 -9.46
N GLN A 324 2.23 -12.88 -10.03
CA GLN A 324 1.12 -11.97 -9.83
C GLN A 324 -0.15 -12.78 -9.52
N THR A 325 -0.88 -12.37 -8.48
CA THR A 325 -2.11 -13.03 -8.04
C THR A 325 -3.13 -12.03 -7.55
N ASN A 326 -4.39 -12.43 -7.48
CA ASN A 326 -5.45 -11.60 -6.91
C ASN A 326 -5.68 -12.01 -5.45
N PHE A 327 -5.79 -11.01 -4.57
CA PHE A 327 -6.25 -11.19 -3.20
C PHE A 327 -7.65 -10.61 -3.08
N SER A 328 -8.62 -11.49 -2.81
CA SER A 328 -10.02 -11.09 -2.67
C SER A 328 -10.34 -10.87 -1.20
N PHE A 329 -10.76 -9.66 -0.85
CA PHE A 329 -11.26 -9.34 0.50
C PHE A 329 -12.65 -9.94 0.71
N ASN A 330 -12.84 -10.53 1.85
CA ASN A 330 -14.14 -10.84 2.43
C ASN A 330 -14.02 -10.67 3.94
N MET A 331 -14.36 -9.48 4.43
CA MET A 331 -14.13 -9.08 5.82
C MET A 331 -15.28 -9.60 6.70
N LEU A 332 -15.45 -10.93 6.71
CA LEU A 332 -16.45 -11.64 7.48
C LEU A 332 -15.90 -12.00 8.86
N ALA A 333 -16.55 -11.59 9.92
CA ALA A 333 -16.21 -11.91 11.30
C ALA A 333 -17.47 -12.14 12.15
N ILE A 334 -17.29 -12.71 13.34
CA ILE A 334 -18.37 -12.87 14.30
C ILE A 334 -18.52 -11.58 15.11
N GLU A 335 -19.67 -10.93 14.98
CA GLU A 335 -20.09 -9.78 15.78
C GLU A 335 -21.27 -10.21 16.66
N LYS A 336 -21.09 -10.17 17.99
CA LYS A 336 -22.13 -10.56 18.96
C LYS A 336 -22.76 -11.93 18.69
N GLY A 337 -21.94 -12.91 18.30
CA GLY A 337 -22.38 -14.28 18.00
C GLY A 337 -22.97 -14.50 16.61
N VAL A 338 -23.00 -13.47 15.75
CA VAL A 338 -23.56 -13.55 14.38
C VAL A 338 -22.48 -13.25 13.35
N PRO A 339 -22.34 -14.08 12.29
CA PRO A 339 -21.41 -13.80 11.20
C PRO A 339 -21.90 -12.61 10.37
N LYS A 340 -21.06 -11.60 10.20
CA LYS A 340 -21.34 -10.39 9.40
C LYS A 340 -20.15 -10.00 8.54
N ILE A 341 -20.43 -9.49 7.35
CA ILE A 341 -19.44 -8.80 6.54
C ILE A 341 -19.38 -7.36 7.04
N LEU A 342 -18.20 -6.93 7.47
CA LEU A 342 -17.99 -5.67 8.15
C LEU A 342 -17.14 -4.74 7.29
N SER A 343 -17.47 -3.45 7.26
CA SER A 343 -16.58 -2.41 6.74
C SER A 343 -15.42 -2.14 7.69
N LEU A 344 -14.38 -1.44 7.23
CA LEU A 344 -13.28 -1.03 8.10
C LEU A 344 -13.77 -0.24 9.31
N ARG A 345 -14.65 0.73 9.09
CA ARG A 345 -15.25 1.53 10.18
C ARG A 345 -15.95 0.67 11.23
N GLN A 346 -16.72 -0.34 10.80
CA GLN A 346 -17.41 -1.25 11.74
C GLN A 346 -16.42 -2.06 12.56
N ILE A 347 -15.38 -2.63 11.94
CA ILE A 347 -14.33 -3.38 12.66
C ILE A 347 -13.63 -2.50 13.70
N LEU A 348 -13.28 -1.28 13.34
CA LEU A 348 -12.65 -0.34 14.26
C LEU A 348 -13.60 0.07 15.40
N ALA A 349 -14.88 0.30 15.09
CA ALA A 349 -15.89 0.63 16.10
C ALA A 349 -16.11 -0.50 17.11
N ASP A 350 -16.22 -1.75 16.64
CA ASP A 350 -16.38 -2.92 17.51
C ASP A 350 -15.14 -3.15 18.39
N TYR A 351 -13.95 -2.94 17.83
CA TYR A 351 -12.72 -3.00 18.60
C TYR A 351 -12.65 -1.91 19.68
N ILE A 352 -13.00 -0.67 19.36
CA ILE A 352 -13.03 0.45 20.31
C ILE A 352 -14.04 0.17 21.44
N ALA A 353 -15.25 -0.29 21.09
CA ALA A 353 -16.27 -0.65 22.07
C ALA A 353 -15.80 -1.76 23.01
N HIS A 354 -15.12 -2.78 22.47
CA HIS A 354 -14.51 -3.84 23.27
C HIS A 354 -13.43 -3.31 24.23
N GLN A 355 -12.54 -2.43 23.75
CA GLN A 355 -11.51 -1.84 24.62
C GLN A 355 -12.12 -0.96 25.72
N GLN A 356 -13.18 -0.20 25.43
CA GLN A 356 -13.90 0.57 26.43
C GLN A 356 -14.48 -0.36 27.53
N GLU A 357 -15.11 -1.46 27.13
CA GLU A 357 -15.62 -2.46 28.07
C GLU A 357 -14.51 -3.08 28.92
N VAL A 358 -13.38 -3.47 28.30
CA VAL A 358 -12.22 -4.03 29.00
C VAL A 358 -11.67 -3.06 30.04
N VAL A 359 -11.47 -1.79 29.67
CA VAL A 359 -10.95 -0.78 30.60
C VAL A 359 -11.92 -0.50 31.74
N VAL A 360 -13.22 -0.37 31.45
CA VAL A 360 -14.24 -0.16 32.47
C VAL A 360 -14.30 -1.34 33.45
N ARG A 361 -14.36 -2.58 32.97
CA ARG A 361 -14.40 -3.79 33.79
C ARG A 361 -13.14 -3.96 34.64
N ARG A 362 -11.97 -3.71 34.05
CA ARG A 362 -10.68 -3.71 34.79
C ARG A 362 -10.68 -2.67 35.91
N THR A 363 -11.08 -1.44 35.59
CA THR A 363 -11.11 -0.34 36.54
C THR A 363 -12.10 -0.62 37.68
N GLN A 364 -13.26 -1.20 37.37
CA GLN A 364 -14.22 -1.64 38.40
C GLN A 364 -13.62 -2.73 39.29
N PHE A 365 -12.96 -3.75 38.70
CA PHE A 365 -12.30 -4.80 39.46
C PHE A 365 -11.19 -4.25 40.38
N ASP A 366 -10.37 -3.36 39.89
CA ASP A 366 -9.30 -2.75 40.70
C ASP A 366 -9.89 -1.85 41.80
N LYS A 367 -11.00 -1.14 41.50
CA LYS A 367 -11.75 -0.35 42.50
C LYS A 367 -12.32 -1.24 43.59
N ASP A 368 -13.05 -2.29 43.22
CA ASP A 368 -13.68 -3.24 44.21
C ASP A 368 -12.59 -3.87 45.10
N LYS A 369 -11.46 -4.23 44.53
CA LYS A 369 -10.33 -4.79 45.27
C LYS A 369 -9.71 -3.75 46.22
N ALA A 370 -9.56 -2.51 45.78
CA ALA A 370 -9.06 -1.43 46.61
C ALA A 370 -10.03 -1.08 47.76
N GLU A 371 -11.31 -1.01 47.45
CA GLU A 371 -12.37 -0.80 48.48
C GLU A 371 -12.40 -1.92 49.51
N ALA A 372 -12.35 -3.19 49.06
CA ALA A 372 -12.30 -4.33 49.96
C ALA A 372 -11.05 -4.30 50.88
N ARG A 373 -9.90 -3.84 50.37
CA ARG A 373 -8.69 -3.69 51.18
C ARG A 373 -8.77 -2.50 52.11
N ALA A 374 -9.26 -1.35 51.64
CA ALA A 374 -9.44 -0.15 52.48
C ALA A 374 -10.42 -0.42 53.63
N HIS A 375 -11.51 -1.17 53.37
CA HIS A 375 -12.47 -1.58 54.39
C HIS A 375 -11.83 -2.40 55.53
N ILE A 376 -10.92 -3.33 55.17
CA ILE A 376 -10.18 -4.09 56.18
C ILE A 376 -9.23 -3.17 56.97
N LEU A 377 -8.53 -2.27 56.31
CA LEU A 377 -7.58 -1.37 56.97
C LEU A 377 -8.29 -0.38 57.90
N GLU A 378 -9.49 0.09 57.54
CA GLU A 378 -10.35 0.92 58.39
C GLU A 378 -10.68 0.21 59.70
N GLY A 379 -11.13 -1.04 59.63
CA GLY A 379 -11.35 -1.86 60.81
C GLY A 379 -10.07 -2.07 61.67
N LEU A 380 -8.94 -2.30 61.06
CA LEU A 380 -7.66 -2.41 61.78
C LEU A 380 -7.26 -1.10 62.46
N LEU A 381 -7.49 0.06 61.86
CA LEU A 381 -7.25 1.37 62.44
C LEU A 381 -8.12 1.63 63.64
N ILE A 382 -9.44 1.30 63.57
CA ILE A 382 -10.37 1.36 64.73
C ILE A 382 -9.86 0.49 65.85
N ALA A 383 -9.41 -0.72 65.57
CA ALA A 383 -8.87 -1.63 66.57
C ALA A 383 -7.57 -1.12 67.19
N LEU A 384 -6.68 -0.47 66.42
CA LEU A 384 -5.44 0.09 66.94
C LEU A 384 -5.70 1.37 67.80
N ASP A 385 -6.73 2.15 67.48
CA ASP A 385 -7.15 3.30 68.30
C ASP A 385 -7.77 2.91 69.61
N HIS A 386 -8.34 1.72 69.74
CA HIS A 386 -8.97 1.19 70.89
C HIS A 386 -8.30 -0.13 71.41
N LEU A 387 -6.98 -0.19 71.30
CA LEU A 387 -6.18 -1.40 71.47
C LEU A 387 -6.44 -2.14 72.82
N ASP A 388 -6.44 -1.41 73.92
CA ASP A 388 -6.64 -1.98 75.24
C ASP A 388 -8.01 -2.65 75.38
N GLU A 389 -9.04 -2.04 74.81
CA GLU A 389 -10.40 -2.56 74.80
C GLU A 389 -10.53 -3.80 73.95
N VAL A 390 -9.97 -3.77 72.72
CA VAL A 390 -9.94 -4.92 71.83
C VAL A 390 -9.21 -6.10 72.47
N ILE A 391 -8.05 -5.87 73.07
CA ILE A 391 -7.33 -6.94 73.80
C ILE A 391 -8.18 -7.52 74.94
N THR A 392 -8.88 -6.65 75.68
CA THR A 392 -9.73 -7.08 76.81
C THR A 392 -10.87 -7.96 76.32
N ILE A 393 -11.55 -7.56 75.19
CA ILE A 393 -12.63 -8.36 74.58
C ILE A 393 -12.10 -9.73 74.19
N ILE A 394 -11.00 -9.79 73.43
CA ILE A 394 -10.42 -11.04 72.90
C ILE A 394 -10.02 -11.98 74.08
N ARG A 395 -9.43 -11.44 75.15
CA ARG A 395 -9.02 -12.22 76.34
C ARG A 395 -10.18 -12.78 77.16
N ASN A 396 -11.32 -12.09 77.19
CA ASN A 396 -12.46 -12.48 77.97
C ASN A 396 -13.38 -13.45 77.21
N SER A 397 -13.31 -13.51 75.86
CA SER A 397 -14.09 -14.44 75.06
C SER A 397 -13.55 -15.85 75.18
N GLN A 398 -14.43 -16.83 75.17
CA GLN A 398 -14.06 -18.29 75.27
C GLN A 398 -13.84 -18.88 73.87
N THR A 399 -14.41 -18.29 72.85
CA THR A 399 -14.28 -18.73 71.43
C THR A 399 -14.05 -17.54 70.48
N ASP A 400 -13.44 -17.82 69.33
CA ASP A 400 -13.23 -16.83 68.28
C ASP A 400 -14.56 -16.20 67.79
N ALA A 401 -15.65 -17.00 67.77
CA ALA A 401 -16.99 -16.52 67.39
C ALA A 401 -17.59 -15.53 68.40
N GLU A 402 -17.37 -15.74 69.71
CA GLU A 402 -17.75 -14.82 70.77
C GLU A 402 -16.95 -13.50 70.63
N ALA A 403 -15.64 -13.58 70.54
CA ALA A 403 -14.79 -12.41 70.32
C ALA A 403 -15.17 -11.61 69.07
N GLN A 404 -15.49 -12.31 68.00
CA GLN A 404 -15.94 -11.69 66.75
C GLN A 404 -17.28 -10.93 66.97
N ALA A 405 -18.29 -11.59 67.59
CA ALA A 405 -19.59 -10.99 67.81
C ALA A 405 -19.53 -9.74 68.72
N GLU A 406 -18.65 -9.79 69.73
CA GLU A 406 -18.48 -8.70 70.68
C GLU A 406 -17.74 -7.49 70.05
N LEU A 407 -16.71 -7.75 69.25
CA LEU A 407 -15.99 -6.74 68.46
C LEU A 407 -16.94 -6.06 67.48
N MET A 408 -17.78 -6.85 66.77
CA MET A 408 -18.78 -6.31 65.84
C MET A 408 -19.79 -5.42 66.54
N ALA A 409 -20.32 -5.88 67.66
CA ALA A 409 -21.32 -5.12 68.43
C ALA A 409 -20.76 -3.83 69.03
N ARG A 410 -19.49 -3.91 69.51
CA ARG A 410 -18.89 -2.79 70.26
C ARG A 410 -18.37 -1.67 69.34
N PHE A 411 -17.77 -1.99 68.20
CA PHE A 411 -17.11 -1.04 67.25
C PHE A 411 -17.86 -0.88 65.95
N GLU A 412 -19.04 -1.45 65.81
CA GLU A 412 -19.85 -1.43 64.59
C GLU A 412 -19.10 -2.00 63.36
N LEU A 413 -18.27 -3.04 63.67
CA LEU A 413 -17.43 -3.67 62.64
C LEU A 413 -18.20 -4.70 61.82
N THR A 414 -17.79 -4.88 60.56
CA THR A 414 -18.28 -5.99 59.75
C THR A 414 -17.58 -7.30 60.10
N GLU A 415 -18.18 -8.43 59.72
CA GLU A 415 -17.59 -9.74 59.93
C GLU A 415 -16.17 -9.84 59.39
N ARG A 416 -15.92 -9.27 58.18
CA ARG A 416 -14.57 -9.25 57.53
C ARG A 416 -13.56 -8.40 58.31
N GLN A 417 -13.99 -7.27 58.89
CA GLN A 417 -13.12 -6.43 59.69
C GLN A 417 -12.77 -7.09 61.01
N SER A 418 -13.76 -7.65 61.70
CA SER A 418 -13.52 -8.35 62.98
C SER A 418 -12.66 -9.60 62.82
N GLN A 419 -12.85 -10.37 61.77
CA GLN A 419 -11.96 -11.50 61.44
C GLN A 419 -10.53 -11.04 61.19
N ALA A 420 -10.32 -9.96 60.43
CA ALA A 420 -9.00 -9.41 60.19
C ALA A 420 -8.32 -8.89 61.44
N ILE A 421 -9.04 -8.42 62.42
CA ILE A 421 -8.56 -8.02 63.78
C ILE A 421 -8.10 -9.27 64.53
N LEU A 422 -8.89 -10.32 64.53
CA LEU A 422 -8.52 -11.59 65.22
C LEU A 422 -7.29 -12.25 64.59
N ASP A 423 -7.14 -12.17 63.34
CA ASP A 423 -5.97 -12.69 62.57
C ASP A 423 -4.73 -11.80 62.68
N MET A 424 -4.81 -10.65 63.35
CA MET A 424 -3.73 -9.69 63.45
C MET A 424 -2.58 -10.20 64.31
N ARG A 425 -1.36 -10.21 63.75
CA ARG A 425 -0.17 -10.60 64.47
C ARG A 425 0.26 -9.52 65.45
N LEU A 426 0.73 -9.93 66.65
CA LEU A 426 1.18 -9.01 67.73
C LEU A 426 2.23 -7.97 67.31
N ARG A 427 3.06 -8.27 66.35
CA ARG A 427 4.05 -7.33 65.81
C ARG A 427 3.42 -6.08 65.12
N ARG A 428 2.14 -6.18 64.69
CA ARG A 428 1.44 -5.09 64.03
C ARG A 428 0.84 -4.05 65.00
N LEU A 429 0.96 -4.30 66.27
CA LEU A 429 0.48 -3.40 67.35
C LEU A 429 1.45 -2.26 67.66
N THR A 430 2.63 -2.19 66.99
CA THR A 430 3.58 -1.11 67.21
C THR A 430 3.17 0.17 66.47
N GLY A 431 3.53 1.36 67.04
CA GLY A 431 3.17 2.65 66.46
C GLY A 431 3.68 2.85 65.00
N LEU A 432 4.84 2.29 64.69
CA LEU A 432 5.41 2.34 63.32
C LEU A 432 4.57 1.52 62.31
N GLU A 433 3.94 0.43 62.69
CA GLU A 433 3.04 -0.33 61.84
C GLU A 433 1.69 0.38 61.69
N ARG A 434 1.19 1.08 62.76
CA ARG A 434 0.00 1.93 62.66
C ARG A 434 0.16 2.98 61.59
N ASP A 435 1.31 3.70 61.57
CA ASP A 435 1.55 4.75 60.56
C ASP A 435 1.60 4.13 59.14
N LYS A 436 2.15 2.93 58.98
CA LYS A 436 2.12 2.22 57.68
C LYS A 436 0.70 1.88 57.22
N ILE A 437 -0.14 1.37 58.14
CA ILE A 437 -1.55 1.05 57.85
C ILE A 437 -2.31 2.32 57.46
N GLN A 438 -2.08 3.43 58.18
CA GLN A 438 -2.70 4.72 57.88
C GLN A 438 -2.28 5.25 56.50
N ASN A 439 -1.02 5.15 56.15
CA ASN A 439 -0.53 5.61 54.86
C ASN A 439 -1.10 4.71 53.73
N GLU A 440 -1.06 3.37 53.88
CA GLU A 440 -1.69 2.44 52.94
C GLU A 440 -3.19 2.74 52.75
N TYR A 441 -3.92 3.04 53.85
CA TYR A 441 -5.33 3.42 53.79
C TYR A 441 -5.56 4.72 53.01
N ASN A 442 -4.75 5.75 53.26
CA ASN A 442 -4.85 7.03 52.57
C ASN A 442 -4.53 6.88 51.07
N ASP A 443 -3.49 6.11 50.72
CA ASP A 443 -3.10 5.83 49.32
C ASP A 443 -4.23 5.08 48.58
N LEU A 444 -4.89 4.12 49.25
CA LEU A 444 -6.02 3.41 48.72
C LEU A 444 -7.25 4.32 48.51
N LEU A 445 -7.56 5.22 49.47
CA LEU A 445 -8.65 6.20 49.29
C LEU A 445 -8.40 7.12 48.06
N ALA A 446 -7.16 7.57 47.88
CA ALA A 446 -6.78 8.35 46.69
C ALA A 446 -6.95 7.53 45.41
N LEU A 447 -6.51 6.28 45.42
CA LEU A 447 -6.68 5.35 44.29
C LEU A 447 -8.14 5.10 43.98
N ILE A 448 -8.98 4.84 45.00
CA ILE A 448 -10.45 4.61 44.84
C ILE A 448 -11.09 5.84 44.19
N ALA A 449 -10.73 7.04 44.67
CA ALA A 449 -11.27 8.28 44.12
C ALA A 449 -10.86 8.44 42.64
N ASP A 450 -9.62 8.14 42.26
CA ASP A 450 -9.15 8.19 40.86
C ASP A 450 -9.87 7.15 40.00
N LEU A 451 -9.99 5.90 40.47
CA LEU A 451 -10.69 4.84 39.73
C LEU A 451 -12.18 5.15 39.56
N ALA A 452 -12.81 5.76 40.58
CA ALA A 452 -14.20 6.22 40.48
C ALA A 452 -14.35 7.34 39.45
N ASP A 453 -13.42 8.27 39.40
CA ASP A 453 -13.42 9.36 38.43
C ASP A 453 -13.23 8.82 36.99
N ILE A 454 -12.40 7.78 36.79
CA ILE A 454 -12.26 7.10 35.49
C ILE A 454 -13.58 6.48 35.06
N LEU A 455 -14.26 5.79 35.95
CA LEU A 455 -15.55 5.15 35.68
C LEU A 455 -16.66 6.16 35.37
N ALA A 456 -16.60 7.36 35.96
CA ALA A 456 -17.59 8.40 35.76
C ALA A 456 -17.41 9.20 34.45
N LYS A 457 -16.21 9.19 33.87
CA LYS A 457 -15.82 10.03 32.73
C LYS A 457 -15.39 9.20 31.53
N PRO A 458 -16.24 9.03 30.51
CA PRO A 458 -15.88 8.29 29.28
C PRO A 458 -14.63 8.81 28.59
N GLU A 459 -14.35 10.13 28.67
CA GLU A 459 -13.16 10.75 28.08
C GLU A 459 -11.87 10.21 28.70
N ARG A 460 -11.88 9.92 30.02
CA ARG A 460 -10.74 9.30 30.70
C ARG A 460 -10.50 7.88 30.22
N VAL A 461 -11.56 7.11 30.00
CA VAL A 461 -11.47 5.75 29.44
C VAL A 461 -10.83 5.79 28.05
N ILE A 462 -11.27 6.71 27.20
CA ILE A 462 -10.69 6.92 25.87
C ILE A 462 -9.19 7.32 25.96
N ALA A 463 -8.85 8.22 26.87
CA ALA A 463 -7.47 8.64 27.07
C ALA A 463 -6.56 7.47 27.47
N ILE A 464 -7.02 6.60 28.38
CA ILE A 464 -6.30 5.40 28.80
C ILE A 464 -6.10 4.44 27.62
N ILE A 465 -7.13 4.20 26.81
CA ILE A 465 -7.02 3.34 25.61
C ILE A 465 -5.97 3.90 24.64
N LYS A 466 -5.97 5.20 24.39
CA LYS A 466 -4.98 5.85 23.51
C LYS A 466 -3.55 5.69 24.03
N GLU A 467 -3.35 5.89 25.34
CA GLU A 467 -2.03 5.71 25.95
C GLU A 467 -1.53 4.27 25.86
N GLU A 468 -2.41 3.29 26.09
CA GLU A 468 -2.08 1.87 25.98
C GLU A 468 -1.77 1.43 24.54
N LEU A 469 -2.50 1.99 23.58
CA LEU A 469 -2.21 1.79 22.15
C LEU A 469 -0.87 2.42 21.75
N ASP A 470 -0.57 3.61 22.23
CA ASP A 470 0.71 4.27 22.00
C ASP A 470 1.89 3.50 22.64
N GLU A 471 1.67 2.89 23.80
CA GLU A 471 2.63 1.98 24.42
C GLU A 471 2.90 0.76 23.54
N SER A 472 1.84 0.13 23.02
CA SER A 472 1.93 -1.02 22.12
C SER A 472 2.60 -0.63 20.80
N LYS A 473 2.28 0.54 20.24
CA LYS A 473 2.94 1.10 19.04
C LYS A 473 4.45 1.28 19.28
N ARG A 474 4.85 1.90 20.39
CA ARG A 474 6.29 2.11 20.71
C ARG A 474 7.07 0.80 20.88
N LYS A 475 6.42 -0.26 21.40
CA LYS A 475 7.09 -1.55 21.66
C LYS A 475 7.23 -2.44 20.42
N PHE A 476 6.25 -2.42 19.52
CA PHE A 476 6.09 -3.46 18.50
C PHE A 476 5.97 -2.93 17.07
N ALA A 477 5.83 -1.62 16.86
CA ALA A 477 5.71 -1.07 15.52
C ALA A 477 7.01 -1.26 14.73
N ASP A 478 6.84 -1.58 13.45
CA ASP A 478 7.89 -1.68 12.45
C ASP A 478 7.46 -0.99 11.14
N ALA A 479 8.38 -0.87 10.21
CA ALA A 479 8.11 -0.26 8.91
C ALA A 479 7.16 -1.13 8.07
N ARG A 480 6.37 -0.46 7.21
CA ARG A 480 5.57 -1.12 6.18
C ARG A 480 6.47 -1.95 5.25
N ARG A 481 6.03 -3.16 4.92
CA ARG A 481 6.74 -4.08 4.02
C ARG A 481 6.16 -4.05 2.61
N THR A 482 4.84 -3.98 2.48
CA THR A 482 4.14 -3.98 1.20
C THR A 482 4.09 -2.58 0.62
N GLU A 483 4.52 -2.42 -0.62
CA GLU A 483 4.44 -1.16 -1.36
C GLU A 483 3.09 -1.05 -2.08
N LEU A 484 2.47 0.13 -2.00
CA LEU A 484 1.20 0.41 -2.65
C LEU A 484 1.47 1.24 -3.91
N MET A 485 1.28 0.62 -5.07
CA MET A 485 1.50 1.27 -6.37
C MET A 485 0.24 1.98 -6.84
N VAL A 486 0.39 3.19 -7.33
CA VAL A 486 -0.67 3.88 -8.06
C VAL A 486 -0.55 3.47 -9.53
N GLY A 487 -1.51 2.75 -10.10
CA GLY A 487 -1.44 2.42 -11.52
C GLY A 487 -1.98 1.07 -11.98
N GLU A 488 -3.22 0.70 -11.62
CA GLU A 488 -3.96 -0.34 -12.37
C GLU A 488 -5.37 0.11 -12.69
N VAL A 489 -5.96 -0.60 -13.69
CA VAL A 489 -7.28 -0.38 -14.28
C VAL A 489 -8.29 0.12 -13.25
N ILE A 490 -8.34 1.41 -13.13
CA ILE A 490 -9.22 2.11 -12.22
C ILE A 490 -10.54 2.28 -12.97
N SER A 491 -11.64 1.94 -12.34
CA SER A 491 -12.97 2.24 -12.89
C SER A 491 -13.22 3.75 -12.85
N LEU A 492 -14.14 4.23 -13.65
CA LEU A 492 -14.55 5.65 -13.65
C LEU A 492 -14.93 6.18 -12.25
N GLU A 493 -15.41 5.28 -11.37
CA GLU A 493 -15.76 5.61 -9.98
C GLU A 493 -14.53 5.88 -9.09
N ASP A 494 -13.36 5.41 -9.49
CA ASP A 494 -12.11 5.59 -8.75
C ASP A 494 -11.40 6.90 -9.10
N GLU A 495 -11.66 7.47 -10.26
CA GLU A 495 -11.10 8.74 -10.72
C GLU A 495 -11.56 9.91 -9.85
N ASP A 496 -12.80 9.86 -9.33
CA ASP A 496 -13.35 10.84 -8.40
C ASP A 496 -12.62 10.90 -7.03
N LEU A 497 -11.79 9.90 -6.75
CA LEU A 497 -11.01 9.78 -5.52
C LEU A 497 -9.57 10.30 -5.64
N ILE A 498 -9.16 10.70 -6.84
CA ILE A 498 -7.81 11.16 -7.15
C ILE A 498 -7.86 12.67 -7.34
N GLU A 499 -7.00 13.38 -6.64
CA GLU A 499 -6.86 14.82 -6.77
C GLU A 499 -6.33 15.17 -8.17
N GLU A 500 -6.95 16.16 -8.82
CA GLU A 500 -6.50 16.64 -10.12
C GLU A 500 -5.32 17.58 -9.90
N GLU A 501 -4.14 17.18 -10.36
CA GLU A 501 -2.88 17.90 -10.21
C GLU A 501 -2.16 18.01 -11.56
N ASP A 502 -1.47 19.14 -11.78
CA ASP A 502 -0.56 19.30 -12.89
C ASP A 502 0.75 18.59 -12.63
N VAL A 503 1.10 17.68 -13.53
CA VAL A 503 2.26 16.80 -13.37
C VAL A 503 3.15 16.78 -14.61
N VAL A 504 4.41 16.46 -14.41
CA VAL A 504 5.39 16.24 -15.48
C VAL A 504 5.74 14.76 -15.53
N ILE A 505 5.49 14.15 -16.68
CA ILE A 505 5.84 12.76 -16.94
C ILE A 505 7.12 12.72 -17.74
N THR A 506 8.09 11.94 -17.28
CA THR A 506 9.36 11.72 -17.98
C THR A 506 9.48 10.27 -18.41
N LEU A 507 9.90 10.07 -19.66
CA LEU A 507 10.18 8.75 -20.24
C LEU A 507 11.63 8.69 -20.71
N SER A 508 12.40 7.71 -20.24
CA SER A 508 13.78 7.50 -20.69
C SER A 508 13.84 6.67 -21.99
N ASN A 509 14.99 6.72 -22.67
CA ASN A 509 15.21 5.95 -23.89
C ASN A 509 15.16 4.43 -23.66
N LYS A 510 15.53 3.96 -22.46
CA LYS A 510 15.39 2.54 -22.04
C LYS A 510 13.99 2.18 -21.55
N GLY A 511 13.04 3.13 -21.57
CA GLY A 511 11.66 2.89 -21.21
C GLY A 511 11.34 2.98 -19.71
N TYR A 512 12.13 3.73 -18.92
CA TYR A 512 11.75 4.07 -17.54
C TYR A 512 10.84 5.29 -17.55
N ILE A 513 9.71 5.18 -16.85
CA ILE A 513 8.70 6.23 -16.77
C ILE A 513 8.48 6.61 -15.30
N LYS A 514 8.23 7.89 -15.08
CA LYS A 514 7.81 8.41 -13.76
C LYS A 514 7.00 9.68 -13.91
N ARG A 515 6.24 9.98 -12.88
CA ARG A 515 5.50 11.21 -12.69
C ARG A 515 6.19 12.05 -11.60
N LEU A 516 6.19 13.36 -11.79
CA LEU A 516 6.70 14.37 -10.84
C LEU A 516 5.69 15.50 -10.76
N ALA A 517 5.57 16.13 -9.60
CA ALA A 517 4.82 17.37 -9.48
C ALA A 517 5.52 18.48 -10.32
N GLN A 518 4.73 19.36 -10.93
CA GLN A 518 5.27 20.39 -11.84
C GLN A 518 6.16 21.38 -11.10
N ASP A 519 5.92 21.65 -9.83
CA ASP A 519 6.64 22.59 -8.97
C ASP A 519 8.08 22.14 -8.59
N GLU A 520 8.43 20.86 -8.79
CA GLU A 520 9.80 20.35 -8.58
C GLU A 520 10.84 20.96 -9.55
N PHE A 521 10.41 21.60 -10.64
CA PHE A 521 11.28 22.23 -11.64
C PHE A 521 11.16 23.75 -11.61
N ARG A 522 12.06 24.43 -10.92
CA ARG A 522 12.10 25.89 -10.84
C ARG A 522 12.56 26.54 -12.14
N SER A 523 11.93 27.63 -12.55
CA SER A 523 12.30 28.42 -13.73
C SER A 523 13.71 29.05 -13.60
N GLN A 524 14.51 29.00 -14.68
CA GLN A 524 15.86 29.58 -14.78
C GLN A 524 15.98 30.55 -15.95
N LYS A 525 16.82 31.58 -15.79
CA LYS A 525 17.13 32.46 -16.92
C LYS A 525 17.94 31.72 -18.00
N ARG A 526 17.83 32.14 -19.27
CA ARG A 526 18.59 31.58 -20.40
C ARG A 526 20.10 31.55 -20.12
N GLY A 527 20.78 30.46 -20.55
CA GLY A 527 22.20 30.24 -20.31
C GLY A 527 22.52 29.70 -18.92
N GLY A 528 21.53 29.25 -18.14
CA GLY A 528 21.72 28.51 -16.87
C GLY A 528 22.42 27.15 -17.09
N ARG A 529 22.91 26.52 -16.01
CA ARG A 529 23.56 25.18 -16.06
C ARG A 529 22.57 24.02 -15.95
N GLY A 530 21.30 24.28 -15.64
CA GLY A 530 20.29 23.25 -15.42
C GLY A 530 20.44 22.50 -14.08
N VAL A 531 19.49 21.64 -13.80
CA VAL A 531 19.47 20.76 -12.62
C VAL A 531 19.38 19.30 -13.07
N GLN A 532 19.93 18.39 -12.28
CA GLN A 532 19.79 16.96 -12.59
C GLN A 532 18.34 16.55 -12.35
N GLY A 533 17.62 16.22 -13.40
CA GLY A 533 16.20 15.91 -13.39
C GLY A 533 15.86 14.42 -13.30
N THR A 534 16.84 13.55 -13.54
CA THR A 534 16.62 12.11 -13.51
C THR A 534 17.95 11.39 -13.23
N GLY A 535 17.93 10.40 -12.34
CA GLY A 535 19.03 9.48 -12.14
C GLY A 535 19.03 8.43 -13.26
N VAL A 536 19.70 8.72 -14.36
CA VAL A 536 19.88 7.78 -15.47
C VAL A 536 21.22 7.05 -15.34
N ASN A 537 21.32 5.85 -15.89
CA ASN A 537 22.59 5.15 -16.01
C ASN A 537 23.44 5.84 -17.09
N ASP A 538 24.76 5.60 -17.08
CA ASP A 538 25.73 6.21 -18.02
C ASP A 538 25.35 6.07 -19.50
N ASP A 539 24.46 5.13 -19.86
CA ASP A 539 24.03 4.80 -21.23
C ASP A 539 22.52 4.96 -21.45
N ASP A 540 21.79 5.69 -20.57
CA ASP A 540 20.37 6.03 -20.73
C ASP A 540 20.17 7.57 -20.69
N PHE A 541 19.11 8.10 -21.28
CA PHE A 541 18.77 9.51 -21.27
C PHE A 541 17.27 9.72 -21.30
N VAL A 542 16.79 10.86 -20.81
CA VAL A 542 15.38 11.24 -20.91
C VAL A 542 15.05 11.52 -22.37
N ARG A 543 14.06 10.83 -22.89
CA ARG A 543 13.66 10.91 -24.29
C ARG A 543 12.45 11.81 -24.50
N ASP A 544 11.42 11.66 -23.64
CA ASP A 544 10.18 12.42 -23.71
C ASP A 544 9.86 13.04 -22.36
N ILE A 545 9.33 14.27 -22.40
CA ILE A 545 8.69 14.93 -21.27
C ILE A 545 7.31 15.39 -21.72
N VAL A 546 6.31 15.16 -20.89
CA VAL A 546 4.93 15.56 -21.13
C VAL A 546 4.38 16.23 -19.87
N SER A 547 3.95 17.48 -20.00
CA SER A 547 3.14 18.15 -19.00
C SER A 547 1.67 17.79 -19.20
N THR A 548 0.99 17.39 -18.14
CA THR A 548 -0.36 16.84 -18.20
C THR A 548 -1.04 16.94 -16.82
N SER A 549 -2.37 16.80 -16.79
CA SER A 549 -3.09 16.55 -15.52
C SER A 549 -3.05 15.06 -15.15
N THR A 550 -3.16 14.77 -13.85
CA THR A 550 -3.35 13.42 -13.35
C THR A 550 -4.54 12.72 -14.01
N HIS A 551 -5.58 13.43 -14.41
CA HIS A 551 -6.80 12.90 -15.02
C HIS A 551 -6.75 12.79 -16.55
N ASP A 552 -5.74 13.33 -17.22
CA ASP A 552 -5.62 13.29 -18.67
C ASP A 552 -5.31 11.87 -19.18
N HIS A 553 -5.78 11.58 -20.40
CA HIS A 553 -5.38 10.38 -21.14
C HIS A 553 -4.03 10.60 -21.82
N LEU A 554 -3.14 9.65 -21.66
CA LEU A 554 -1.85 9.65 -22.33
C LEU A 554 -1.80 8.52 -23.35
N TYR A 555 -1.55 8.89 -24.60
CA TYR A 555 -1.37 7.95 -25.70
C TYR A 555 0.11 7.67 -25.91
N PHE A 556 0.49 6.42 -25.67
CA PHE A 556 1.85 5.91 -25.88
C PHE A 556 1.96 5.28 -27.27
N MET A 557 2.67 5.96 -28.16
CA MET A 557 2.88 5.49 -29.53
C MET A 557 4.18 4.70 -29.63
N THR A 558 4.15 3.56 -30.30
CA THR A 558 5.29 2.65 -30.38
C THR A 558 5.99 2.71 -31.75
N ASN A 559 7.24 2.22 -31.78
CA ASN A 559 8.02 2.03 -33.01
C ASN A 559 7.33 1.08 -34.01
N LYS A 560 6.43 0.21 -33.57
CA LYS A 560 5.62 -0.69 -34.41
C LYS A 560 4.31 -0.05 -34.91
N GLY A 561 4.10 1.24 -34.61
CA GLY A 561 2.90 1.96 -35.04
C GLY A 561 1.65 1.57 -34.27
N ARG A 562 1.79 1.09 -33.03
CA ARG A 562 0.69 0.83 -32.09
C ARG A 562 0.53 1.99 -31.11
N VAL A 563 -0.65 2.07 -30.51
CA VAL A 563 -0.97 3.03 -29.46
C VAL A 563 -1.51 2.29 -28.25
N TYR A 564 -1.06 2.68 -27.06
CA TYR A 564 -1.57 2.29 -25.75
C TYR A 564 -2.10 3.54 -25.06
N CYS A 565 -2.98 3.38 -24.08
CA CYS A 565 -3.54 4.48 -23.31
C CYS A 565 -3.40 4.19 -21.81
N LEU A 566 -2.96 5.20 -21.05
CA LEU A 566 -2.98 5.27 -19.59
C LEU A 566 -3.49 6.65 -19.16
N LYS A 567 -4.03 6.73 -17.97
CA LYS A 567 -4.30 8.01 -17.29
C LYS A 567 -3.03 8.53 -16.61
N GLY A 568 -2.93 9.84 -16.41
CA GLY A 568 -1.77 10.45 -15.75
C GLY A 568 -1.49 9.88 -14.36
N TYR A 569 -2.54 9.63 -13.56
CA TYR A 569 -2.44 9.06 -12.23
C TYR A 569 -1.99 7.58 -12.21
N GLU A 570 -2.14 6.83 -13.31
CA GLU A 570 -1.68 5.44 -13.41
C GLU A 570 -0.15 5.35 -13.47
N ILE A 571 0.52 6.47 -13.75
CA ILE A 571 1.98 6.55 -13.74
C ILE A 571 2.44 6.86 -12.32
N PRO A 572 3.29 6.00 -11.73
CA PRO A 572 3.71 6.19 -10.33
C PRO A 572 4.58 7.42 -10.16
N GLU A 573 4.38 8.08 -9.01
CA GLU A 573 5.16 9.22 -8.58
C GLU A 573 6.50 8.77 -8.01
N TYR A 574 7.57 9.44 -8.43
CA TYR A 574 8.92 9.21 -7.94
C TYR A 574 9.64 10.55 -7.74
N GLY A 575 10.54 10.60 -6.78
CA GLY A 575 11.39 11.78 -6.59
C GLY A 575 12.24 12.11 -7.81
N ARG A 576 12.67 13.38 -7.93
CA ARG A 576 13.40 13.91 -9.08
C ARG A 576 14.59 13.08 -9.53
N THR A 577 15.41 12.59 -8.59
CA THR A 577 16.63 11.80 -8.88
C THR A 577 16.37 10.31 -9.07
N ALA A 578 15.17 9.82 -8.79
CA ALA A 578 14.83 8.41 -8.96
C ALA A 578 14.76 8.02 -10.45
N LYS A 579 15.06 6.76 -10.75
CA LYS A 579 15.07 6.20 -12.10
C LYS A 579 13.67 6.03 -12.71
N GLY A 580 12.65 5.82 -11.86
CA GLY A 580 11.29 5.51 -12.29
C GLY A 580 11.04 4.01 -12.49
N LEU A 581 9.85 3.68 -13.01
CA LEU A 581 9.37 2.32 -13.27
C LEU A 581 9.56 1.95 -14.74
N PRO A 582 10.00 0.71 -15.07
CA PRO A 582 9.98 0.25 -16.46
C PRO A 582 8.54 0.27 -17.01
N ILE A 583 8.34 0.91 -18.16
CA ILE A 583 7.01 1.08 -18.78
C ILE A 583 6.33 -0.24 -19.14
N VAL A 584 7.12 -1.28 -19.35
CA VAL A 584 6.62 -2.64 -19.59
C VAL A 584 5.84 -3.22 -18.39
N ASN A 585 6.01 -2.63 -17.20
CA ASN A 585 5.19 -2.97 -16.02
C ASN A 585 3.78 -2.35 -16.09
N LEU A 586 3.61 -1.32 -16.91
CA LEU A 586 2.34 -0.63 -17.11
C LEU A 586 1.67 -1.04 -18.42
N LEU A 587 2.45 -1.23 -19.49
CA LEU A 587 1.97 -1.54 -20.83
C LEU A 587 2.41 -2.93 -21.30
N LYS A 588 1.52 -3.66 -21.96
CA LYS A 588 1.80 -4.99 -22.55
C LYS A 588 2.46 -4.82 -23.92
N LEU A 589 3.73 -4.48 -23.93
CA LEU A 589 4.51 -4.31 -25.16
C LEU A 589 4.92 -5.68 -25.73
N ASP A 590 4.92 -5.80 -27.07
CA ASP A 590 5.43 -6.97 -27.78
C ASP A 590 6.96 -6.95 -27.88
N GLU A 591 7.57 -8.08 -28.22
CA GLU A 591 9.03 -8.20 -28.40
C GLU A 591 9.58 -7.14 -29.38
N GLY A 592 10.62 -6.41 -28.99
CA GLY A 592 11.21 -5.33 -29.79
C GLY A 592 10.32 -4.11 -29.98
N GLU A 593 9.21 -4.00 -29.22
CA GLU A 593 8.35 -2.82 -29.22
C GLU A 593 8.84 -1.82 -28.17
N THR A 594 9.07 -0.58 -28.60
CA THR A 594 9.52 0.53 -27.74
C THR A 594 8.61 1.72 -27.92
N ILE A 595 8.38 2.51 -26.88
CA ILE A 595 7.62 3.75 -26.98
C ILE A 595 8.44 4.76 -27.77
N GLN A 596 7.83 5.43 -28.73
CA GLN A 596 8.47 6.45 -29.56
C GLN A 596 8.06 7.87 -29.16
N THR A 597 6.81 8.08 -28.77
CA THR A 597 6.32 9.38 -28.31
C THR A 597 5.12 9.20 -27.40
N VAL A 598 4.93 10.16 -26.50
CA VAL A 598 3.79 10.23 -25.60
C VAL A 598 3.00 11.50 -25.92
N ILE A 599 1.68 11.37 -26.01
CA ILE A 599 0.80 12.49 -26.34
C ILE A 599 -0.21 12.64 -25.23
N ASN A 600 -0.39 13.88 -24.77
CA ASN A 600 -1.53 14.23 -23.93
C ASN A 600 -2.78 14.36 -24.81
N ALA A 601 -3.79 13.51 -24.58
CA ALA A 601 -5.13 13.62 -25.12
C ALA A 601 -6.03 14.07 -23.98
N LYS A 602 -6.33 15.39 -23.91
CA LYS A 602 -7.21 15.96 -22.87
C LYS A 602 -8.52 15.19 -22.80
N SER A 603 -8.84 14.75 -21.57
CA SER A 603 -9.94 13.84 -21.28
C SER A 603 -11.30 14.34 -21.77
N ASP A 604 -12.18 13.41 -22.13
CA ASP A 604 -13.63 13.53 -22.36
C ASP A 604 -14.16 14.36 -23.55
N GLN A 605 -13.33 15.06 -24.31
CA GLN A 605 -13.78 15.83 -25.48
C GLN A 605 -13.27 15.28 -26.82
N ALA A 606 -13.26 13.95 -27.01
CA ALA A 606 -13.03 13.42 -28.35
C ALA A 606 -14.10 13.94 -29.30
N SER A 607 -13.80 15.03 -29.99
CA SER A 607 -14.67 15.68 -30.95
C SER A 607 -14.59 14.96 -32.30
N GLU A 608 -15.70 14.92 -33.04
CA GLU A 608 -15.71 14.40 -34.40
C GLU A 608 -14.79 15.20 -35.35
N ASN A 609 -14.43 16.41 -34.96
CA ASN A 609 -13.55 17.30 -35.72
C ASN A 609 -12.07 17.12 -35.40
N ASN A 610 -11.73 16.47 -34.27
CA ASN A 610 -10.35 16.28 -33.88
C ASN A 610 -9.68 15.17 -34.67
N HIS A 611 -8.40 15.38 -34.97
CA HIS A 611 -7.58 14.43 -35.72
C HIS A 611 -6.23 14.25 -35.06
N LEU A 612 -5.71 13.03 -35.09
CA LEU A 612 -4.31 12.73 -34.78
C LEU A 612 -3.52 12.81 -36.10
N VAL A 613 -2.50 13.68 -36.15
CA VAL A 613 -1.58 13.81 -37.26
C VAL A 613 -0.28 13.11 -36.91
N PHE A 614 0.10 12.13 -37.72
CA PHE A 614 1.31 11.32 -37.56
C PHE A 614 2.35 11.79 -38.56
N VAL A 615 3.60 11.93 -38.11
CA VAL A 615 4.73 12.33 -38.96
C VAL A 615 5.87 11.35 -38.76
N THR A 616 6.40 10.79 -39.88
CA THR A 616 7.46 9.79 -39.82
C THR A 616 8.83 10.39 -40.11
N ARG A 617 9.90 9.67 -39.76
CA ARG A 617 11.30 10.06 -40.00
C ARG A 617 11.60 10.29 -41.48
N GLN A 618 10.99 9.49 -42.35
CA GLN A 618 11.14 9.61 -43.81
C GLN A 618 10.22 10.65 -44.45
N GLY A 619 9.50 11.43 -43.64
CA GLY A 619 8.70 12.56 -44.11
C GLY A 619 7.33 12.18 -44.65
N LEU A 620 6.77 11.05 -44.27
CA LEU A 620 5.36 10.72 -44.48
C LEU A 620 4.50 11.39 -43.42
N VAL A 621 3.28 11.75 -43.82
CA VAL A 621 2.26 12.33 -42.93
C VAL A 621 0.95 11.59 -43.11
N LYS A 622 0.21 11.44 -42.01
CA LYS A 622 -1.09 10.79 -41.97
C LYS A 622 -2.00 11.53 -41.02
N ARG A 623 -3.28 11.63 -41.34
CA ARG A 623 -4.33 12.19 -40.50
C ARG A 623 -5.40 11.15 -40.26
N THR A 624 -5.76 10.89 -38.98
CA THR A 624 -6.80 9.94 -38.59
C THR A 624 -7.70 10.60 -37.55
N LYS A 625 -9.00 10.41 -37.65
CA LYS A 625 -9.95 10.96 -36.67
C LYS A 625 -9.64 10.42 -35.28
N GLU A 626 -9.70 11.28 -34.25
CA GLU A 626 -9.49 10.90 -32.85
C GLU A 626 -10.51 9.85 -32.39
N THR A 627 -11.74 9.92 -32.89
CA THR A 627 -12.81 8.96 -32.59
C THR A 627 -12.50 7.51 -32.95
N GLU A 628 -11.52 7.25 -33.82
CA GLU A 628 -11.04 5.89 -34.09
C GLU A 628 -10.20 5.28 -32.97
N PHE A 629 -9.81 6.10 -31.96
CA PHE A 629 -8.97 5.69 -30.82
C PHE A 629 -9.74 5.62 -29.49
N LYS A 630 -11.08 5.77 -29.48
CA LYS A 630 -11.91 5.75 -28.26
C LYS A 630 -11.81 4.48 -27.41
N ASN A 631 -11.47 3.35 -28.01
CA ASN A 631 -11.44 2.06 -27.31
C ASN A 631 -10.08 1.37 -27.50
N ILE A 632 -9.06 1.87 -26.82
CA ILE A 632 -7.75 1.25 -26.82
C ILE A 632 -7.73 0.15 -25.75
N ARG A 633 -7.58 -1.09 -26.18
CA ARG A 633 -7.48 -2.24 -25.28
C ARG A 633 -6.08 -2.32 -24.67
N GLN A 634 -5.94 -3.01 -23.54
CA GLN A 634 -4.64 -3.25 -22.89
C GLN A 634 -3.56 -3.86 -23.80
N ASN A 635 -3.94 -4.53 -24.87
CA ASN A 635 -3.01 -5.09 -25.88
C ASN A 635 -2.58 -4.06 -26.93
N GLY A 636 -2.95 -2.79 -26.75
CA GLY A 636 -2.72 -1.73 -27.74
C GLY A 636 -3.58 -1.87 -28.99
N LEU A 637 -3.54 -0.85 -29.81
CA LEU A 637 -4.29 -0.72 -31.05
C LEU A 637 -3.34 -0.29 -32.18
N ILE A 638 -3.47 -0.85 -33.38
CA ILE A 638 -2.67 -0.37 -34.52
C ILE A 638 -3.14 1.03 -34.91
N ALA A 639 -2.23 2.00 -34.83
CA ALA A 639 -2.47 3.42 -35.15
C ALA A 639 -1.94 3.81 -36.53
N LEU A 640 -0.82 3.20 -36.96
CA LEU A 640 -0.16 3.51 -38.22
C LEU A 640 0.54 2.27 -38.77
N LYS A 641 0.44 2.02 -40.08
CA LYS A 641 1.26 1.01 -40.75
C LYS A 641 2.57 1.66 -41.25
N LEU A 642 3.67 1.44 -40.57
CA LEU A 642 4.98 1.97 -40.95
C LEU A 642 5.53 1.22 -42.19
N ARG A 643 6.31 1.92 -43.00
CA ARG A 643 7.12 1.32 -44.08
C ARG A 643 8.40 0.73 -43.50
N GLU A 644 9.01 -0.19 -44.21
CA GLU A 644 10.28 -0.80 -43.81
C GLU A 644 11.38 0.28 -43.64
N GLY A 645 12.05 0.29 -42.49
CA GLY A 645 13.11 1.26 -42.17
C GLY A 645 12.61 2.67 -41.85
N ASP A 646 11.31 2.91 -41.72
CA ASP A 646 10.75 4.19 -41.27
C ASP A 646 10.35 4.12 -39.79
N GLU A 647 10.34 5.25 -39.10
CA GLU A 647 9.99 5.38 -37.68
C GLU A 647 9.03 6.56 -37.49
N LEU A 648 8.17 6.42 -36.50
CA LEU A 648 7.29 7.51 -36.08
C LEU A 648 8.12 8.54 -35.31
N ILE A 649 8.01 9.83 -35.68
CA ILE A 649 8.75 10.93 -35.01
C ILE A 649 7.82 11.75 -34.13
N ASN A 650 6.69 12.19 -34.68
CA ASN A 650 5.73 13.03 -33.95
C ASN A 650 4.32 12.57 -34.18
N VAL A 651 3.51 12.75 -33.15
CA VAL A 651 2.06 12.71 -33.26
C VAL A 651 1.50 13.88 -32.45
N PHE A 652 0.53 14.58 -32.97
CA PHE A 652 -0.15 15.68 -32.28
C PHE A 652 -1.62 15.77 -32.67
N LEU A 653 -2.41 16.37 -31.78
CA LEU A 653 -3.83 16.57 -31.99
C LEU A 653 -4.08 17.85 -32.81
N THR A 654 -5.05 17.82 -33.73
CA THR A 654 -5.50 18.96 -34.51
C THR A 654 -7.03 19.01 -34.58
N THR A 655 -7.59 20.20 -34.85
CA THR A 655 -9.05 20.39 -35.01
C THR A 655 -9.51 20.28 -36.48
N GLY A 656 -8.56 20.04 -37.39
CA GLY A 656 -8.82 19.84 -38.83
C GLY A 656 -8.65 21.07 -39.73
N ASN A 657 -8.39 22.23 -39.12
CA ASN A 657 -8.27 23.52 -39.87
C ASN A 657 -6.89 24.17 -39.73
N GLU A 658 -5.95 23.56 -39.04
CA GLU A 658 -4.61 24.07 -38.79
C GLU A 658 -3.69 23.92 -40.00
N GLU A 659 -2.58 24.61 -39.94
CA GLU A 659 -1.45 24.38 -40.82
C GLU A 659 -0.38 23.57 -40.09
N ILE A 660 0.37 22.76 -40.83
CA ILE A 660 1.39 21.87 -40.28
C ILE A 660 2.76 22.35 -40.70
N VAL A 661 3.67 22.54 -39.72
CA VAL A 661 5.08 22.81 -40.00
C VAL A 661 5.89 21.55 -39.67
N ILE A 662 6.78 21.13 -40.58
CA ILE A 662 7.71 19.99 -40.42
C ILE A 662 9.11 20.54 -40.52
N GLY A 663 9.96 20.21 -39.54
CA GLY A 663 11.38 20.55 -39.49
C GLY A 663 12.29 19.36 -39.81
N THR A 664 13.39 19.60 -40.53
CA THR A 664 14.38 18.57 -40.84
C THR A 664 15.73 18.82 -40.14
N LYS A 665 16.51 17.77 -39.95
CA LYS A 665 17.79 17.78 -39.25
C LYS A 665 18.77 18.84 -39.80
N PHE A 666 18.77 19.05 -41.10
CA PHE A 666 19.65 20.00 -41.75
C PHE A 666 19.12 21.43 -41.78
N GLY A 667 18.09 21.72 -40.98
CA GLY A 667 17.55 23.08 -40.76
C GLY A 667 16.65 23.59 -41.88
N TYR A 668 15.87 22.73 -42.50
CA TYR A 668 14.84 23.09 -43.47
C TYR A 668 13.48 22.82 -42.87
N SER A 669 12.46 23.53 -43.37
CA SER A 669 11.07 23.31 -42.97
C SER A 669 10.08 23.43 -44.12
N VAL A 670 8.96 22.74 -43.99
CA VAL A 670 7.78 22.87 -44.92
C VAL A 670 6.61 23.27 -44.08
N ARG A 671 5.78 24.20 -44.57
CA ARG A 671 4.48 24.54 -43.99
C ARG A 671 3.40 24.32 -45.01
N PHE A 672 2.31 23.64 -44.67
CA PHE A 672 1.19 23.34 -45.54
C PHE A 672 -0.10 23.19 -44.75
N LYS A 673 -1.26 23.36 -45.42
CA LYS A 673 -2.56 23.21 -44.78
C LYS A 673 -2.87 21.74 -44.48
N GLU A 674 -3.43 21.48 -43.32
CA GLU A 674 -3.82 20.14 -42.87
C GLU A 674 -4.85 19.49 -43.81
N ASP A 675 -5.78 20.27 -44.36
CA ASP A 675 -6.82 19.80 -45.30
C ASP A 675 -6.26 19.12 -46.56
N THR A 676 -4.98 19.40 -46.92
CA THR A 676 -4.30 18.72 -48.02
C THR A 676 -3.97 17.25 -47.69
N ILE A 677 -4.10 16.84 -46.42
CA ILE A 677 -4.00 15.46 -46.00
C ILE A 677 -5.43 14.89 -45.81
N ARG A 678 -5.86 14.01 -46.70
CA ARG A 678 -7.15 13.32 -46.49
C ARG A 678 -7.16 12.55 -45.21
N SER A 679 -8.31 12.52 -44.53
CA SER A 679 -8.50 11.62 -43.37
C SER A 679 -8.36 10.16 -43.82
N MET A 680 -7.60 9.36 -43.07
CA MET A 680 -7.27 7.97 -43.40
C MET A 680 -7.54 7.06 -42.20
N SER A 681 -7.88 5.81 -42.49
CA SER A 681 -8.04 4.79 -41.46
C SER A 681 -6.71 4.46 -40.75
N ARG A 682 -6.80 3.87 -39.59
CA ARG A 682 -5.64 3.48 -38.75
C ARG A 682 -4.63 2.61 -39.50
N MET A 683 -5.05 1.76 -40.43
CA MET A 683 -4.19 0.83 -41.17
C MET A 683 -3.43 1.48 -42.37
N ALA A 684 -3.59 2.77 -42.63
CA ALA A 684 -2.91 3.45 -43.73
C ALA A 684 -1.47 3.84 -43.34
N ALA A 685 -0.57 3.85 -44.32
CA ALA A 685 0.83 4.26 -44.14
C ALA A 685 1.07 5.78 -44.26
N GLY A 686 0.09 6.54 -44.74
CA GLY A 686 0.20 7.98 -44.93
C GLY A 686 0.63 8.38 -46.35
N VAL A 687 0.86 9.69 -46.54
CA VAL A 687 1.24 10.35 -47.82
C VAL A 687 2.50 11.20 -47.60
N LYS A 688 3.16 11.59 -48.68
CA LYS A 688 4.39 12.40 -48.61
C LYS A 688 4.10 13.80 -48.02
N GLY A 689 4.70 14.17 -46.88
CA GLY A 689 4.65 15.47 -46.21
C GLY A 689 5.77 16.41 -46.70
N VAL A 690 6.99 15.89 -46.77
CA VAL A 690 8.18 16.61 -47.18
C VAL A 690 9.05 15.71 -48.08
N THR A 691 9.78 16.32 -49.01
CA THR A 691 10.83 15.65 -49.81
C THR A 691 12.16 15.97 -49.15
N LEU A 692 12.76 14.97 -48.53
CA LEU A 692 14.03 15.08 -47.84
C LEU A 692 15.19 15.18 -48.79
N ARG A 693 16.25 15.87 -48.40
CA ARG A 693 17.56 15.87 -49.06
C ARG A 693 18.32 14.60 -48.73
N ASP A 694 19.37 14.34 -49.46
CA ASP A 694 20.17 13.14 -49.23
C ASP A 694 20.80 13.18 -47.83
N GLY A 695 20.58 12.13 -47.03
CA GLY A 695 21.00 12.06 -45.64
C GLY A 695 20.23 12.90 -44.62
N ASP A 696 19.19 13.67 -45.05
CA ASP A 696 18.36 14.44 -44.16
C ASP A 696 17.18 13.59 -43.57
N GLN A 697 16.66 13.98 -42.44
CA GLN A 697 15.52 13.32 -41.79
C GLN A 697 14.66 14.33 -41.07
N VAL A 698 13.39 14.00 -40.86
CA VAL A 698 12.49 14.78 -40.02
C VAL A 698 12.93 14.67 -38.55
N VAL A 699 12.97 15.80 -37.85
CA VAL A 699 13.29 15.88 -36.41
C VAL A 699 12.14 16.38 -35.54
N GLY A 700 11.08 16.88 -36.16
CA GLY A 700 9.89 17.33 -35.44
C GLY A 700 8.85 17.95 -36.38
N ALA A 701 7.63 18.07 -35.89
CA ALA A 701 6.51 18.70 -36.55
C ALA A 701 5.53 19.23 -35.52
N ALA A 702 4.76 20.27 -35.86
CA ALA A 702 3.73 20.84 -35.03
C ALA A 702 2.60 21.45 -35.87
N ALA A 703 1.43 21.62 -35.25
CA ALA A 703 0.39 22.48 -35.79
C ALA A 703 0.76 23.96 -35.58
N ILE A 704 0.42 24.84 -36.49
CA ILE A 704 0.79 26.26 -36.45
C ILE A 704 -0.40 27.16 -36.88
N THR A 705 -0.62 28.23 -36.14
CA THR A 705 -1.51 29.31 -36.46
C THR A 705 -0.74 30.61 -36.76
N GLU A 706 -1.37 31.64 -37.33
CA GLU A 706 -0.68 32.86 -37.77
C GLU A 706 -0.14 33.72 -36.61
N ASP A 707 -0.75 33.63 -35.47
CA ASP A 707 -0.40 34.34 -34.22
C ASP A 707 0.70 33.71 -33.42
N GLN A 708 1.13 32.49 -33.77
CA GLN A 708 2.17 31.73 -33.08
C GLN A 708 3.57 32.01 -33.65
N GLU A 709 4.57 31.56 -32.92
CA GLU A 709 5.95 31.56 -33.33
C GLU A 709 6.51 30.13 -33.45
N VAL A 710 7.45 29.94 -34.35
CA VAL A 710 8.17 28.69 -34.49
C VAL A 710 9.42 28.75 -33.60
N LEU A 711 9.48 27.92 -32.59
CA LEU A 711 10.67 27.73 -31.75
C LEU A 711 11.47 26.55 -32.28
N ILE A 712 12.76 26.77 -32.50
CA ILE A 712 13.71 25.71 -32.83
C ILE A 712 14.82 25.66 -31.80
N ILE A 713 15.31 24.44 -31.55
CA ILE A 713 16.50 24.19 -30.71
C ILE A 713 17.44 23.23 -31.45
N THR A 714 18.76 23.49 -31.35
CA THR A 714 19.82 22.68 -31.98
C THR A 714 20.54 21.83 -30.94
N GLU A 715 21.22 20.77 -31.41
CA GLU A 715 21.94 19.79 -30.57
C GLU A 715 22.95 20.44 -29.62
N LYS A 716 23.55 21.60 -29.97
CA LYS A 716 24.54 22.29 -29.15
C LYS A 716 24.00 23.47 -28.30
N GLY A 717 22.68 23.48 -28.02
CA GLY A 717 22.07 24.43 -27.11
C GLY A 717 21.75 25.79 -27.65
N TYR A 718 21.72 25.99 -28.99
CA TYR A 718 21.23 27.21 -29.59
C TYR A 718 19.75 27.09 -29.93
N GLY A 719 19.04 28.19 -29.82
CA GLY A 719 17.60 28.23 -30.12
C GLY A 719 17.16 29.65 -30.53
N LYS A 720 16.00 29.72 -31.10
CA LYS A 720 15.35 31.00 -31.48
C LYS A 720 13.88 30.81 -31.68
N ARG A 721 13.14 31.91 -31.56
CA ARG A 721 11.76 32.05 -32.00
C ARG A 721 11.71 32.79 -33.33
N THR A 722 10.79 32.42 -34.17
CA THR A 722 10.58 33.09 -35.46
C THR A 722 9.06 33.17 -35.74
N SER A 723 8.55 34.35 -36.11
CA SER A 723 7.12 34.52 -36.42
C SER A 723 6.63 33.53 -37.47
N ALA A 724 5.43 33.00 -37.29
CA ALA A 724 4.78 32.11 -38.25
C ALA A 724 4.63 32.75 -39.63
N THR A 725 4.54 34.07 -39.70
CA THR A 725 4.44 34.84 -40.96
C THR A 725 5.66 34.74 -41.85
N GLU A 726 6.85 34.40 -41.31
CA GLU A 726 8.05 34.17 -42.11
C GLU A 726 8.05 32.79 -42.79
N TYR A 727 7.11 31.89 -42.48
CA TYR A 727 6.97 30.58 -43.08
C TYR A 727 5.83 30.54 -44.07
N PRO A 728 6.09 30.75 -45.39
CA PRO A 728 5.02 30.77 -46.38
C PRO A 728 4.35 29.39 -46.51
N THR A 729 3.03 29.38 -46.49
CA THR A 729 2.24 28.18 -46.76
C THR A 729 2.42 27.72 -48.19
N LYS A 730 2.81 26.45 -48.37
CA LYS A 730 3.06 25.83 -49.67
C LYS A 730 2.33 24.51 -49.81
N GLY A 731 2.37 23.93 -51.00
CA GLY A 731 1.85 22.58 -51.20
C GLY A 731 2.67 21.53 -50.46
N ARG A 732 2.00 20.48 -49.97
CA ARG A 732 2.60 19.31 -49.32
C ARG A 732 3.62 18.61 -50.24
N GLY A 733 4.69 18.00 -49.64
CA GLY A 733 5.70 17.23 -50.39
C GLY A 733 6.84 18.04 -50.99
N GLY A 734 6.94 19.37 -50.71
CA GLY A 734 8.02 20.23 -51.17
C GLY A 734 9.39 19.91 -50.50
N LYS A 735 10.49 20.45 -51.03
CA LYS A 735 11.88 20.30 -50.49
C LYS A 735 12.15 21.21 -49.28
N GLY A 736 11.19 22.05 -48.88
CA GLY A 736 11.28 22.96 -47.75
C GLY A 736 12.14 24.21 -48.01
N ILE A 737 12.07 25.15 -47.06
CA ILE A 737 12.81 26.40 -47.01
C ILE A 737 13.75 26.38 -45.78
N LYS A 738 14.79 27.20 -45.82
CA LYS A 738 15.75 27.28 -44.72
C LYS A 738 15.10 27.85 -43.46
N THR A 739 15.08 27.12 -42.38
CA THR A 739 14.56 27.51 -41.06
C THR A 739 15.65 27.82 -40.05
N ALA A 740 16.85 27.23 -40.20
CA ALA A 740 18.00 27.53 -39.41
C ALA A 740 19.27 27.56 -40.28
N ASN A 741 20.24 28.40 -39.91
CA ASN A 741 21.57 28.33 -40.48
C ASN A 741 22.42 27.37 -39.64
N ILE A 742 22.47 26.11 -40.08
CA ILE A 742 23.22 25.05 -39.41
C ILE A 742 24.73 25.21 -39.69
N THR A 743 25.53 25.19 -38.63
CA THR A 743 27.01 25.31 -38.66
C THR A 743 27.60 24.36 -37.63
N GLU A 744 28.90 24.12 -37.67
CA GLU A 744 29.58 23.32 -36.63
C GLU A 744 29.41 23.89 -35.21
N LYS A 745 29.18 25.20 -35.11
CA LYS A 745 29.01 25.89 -33.80
C LYS A 745 27.70 25.55 -33.14
N ASN A 746 26.60 25.46 -33.86
CA ASN A 746 25.27 25.21 -33.28
C ASN A 746 24.79 23.77 -33.45
N GLY A 747 25.43 22.96 -34.28
CA GLY A 747 25.03 21.57 -34.53
C GLY A 747 23.72 21.46 -35.33
N ASN A 748 23.27 20.22 -35.55
CA ASN A 748 22.02 19.97 -36.28
C ASN A 748 20.79 20.42 -35.48
N LEU A 749 19.65 20.49 -36.17
CA LEU A 749 18.36 20.75 -35.49
C LEU A 749 18.00 19.56 -34.62
N ALA A 750 17.75 19.80 -33.31
CA ALA A 750 17.28 18.80 -32.39
C ALA A 750 15.75 18.67 -32.40
N GLY A 751 15.03 19.77 -32.62
CA GLY A 751 13.59 19.76 -32.73
C GLY A 751 12.99 21.11 -33.13
N ILE A 752 11.67 21.10 -33.38
CA ILE A 752 10.86 22.25 -33.75
C ILE A 752 9.49 22.13 -33.06
N VAL A 753 8.98 23.25 -32.55
CA VAL A 753 7.67 23.34 -31.89
C VAL A 753 7.08 24.74 -32.13
N THR A 754 5.77 24.89 -32.00
CA THR A 754 5.08 26.17 -32.04
C THR A 754 4.79 26.69 -30.63
N VAL A 755 4.91 27.99 -30.41
CA VAL A 755 4.76 28.67 -29.11
C VAL A 755 3.93 29.94 -29.25
N SER A 756 3.18 30.28 -28.21
CA SER A 756 2.44 31.54 -28.10
C SER A 756 3.20 32.61 -27.31
N GLY A 757 4.24 32.26 -26.61
CA GLY A 757 5.16 33.18 -25.91
C GLY A 757 4.98 33.22 -24.40
N ASP A 758 3.89 32.73 -23.86
CA ASP A 758 3.56 32.76 -22.44
C ASP A 758 3.99 31.46 -21.72
N GLU A 759 4.39 30.43 -22.48
CA GLU A 759 4.77 29.12 -21.94
C GLU A 759 6.21 29.10 -21.43
N ASP A 760 6.51 28.10 -20.61
CA ASP A 760 7.87 27.69 -20.29
C ASP A 760 8.30 26.52 -21.19
N ILE A 761 9.61 26.35 -21.35
CA ILE A 761 10.20 25.20 -22.04
C ILE A 761 11.17 24.45 -21.14
N MET A 762 11.06 23.14 -21.12
CA MET A 762 12.04 22.22 -20.53
C MET A 762 12.94 21.67 -21.63
N VAL A 763 14.25 21.89 -21.52
CA VAL A 763 15.26 21.42 -22.47
C VAL A 763 16.14 20.37 -21.78
N ILE A 764 16.39 19.25 -22.44
CA ILE A 764 17.01 18.07 -21.85
C ILE A 764 18.21 17.61 -22.66
N THR A 765 19.27 17.24 -21.93
CA THR A 765 20.49 16.69 -22.50
C THR A 765 20.54 15.16 -22.42
N ASP A 766 21.40 14.56 -23.21
CA ASP A 766 21.75 13.12 -23.18
C ASP A 766 22.37 12.70 -21.83
N THR A 767 22.87 13.64 -21.03
CA THR A 767 23.39 13.41 -19.67
C THR A 767 22.32 13.54 -18.58
N GLY A 768 21.05 13.74 -18.93
CA GLY A 768 19.92 13.87 -17.98
C GLY A 768 19.82 15.24 -17.29
N VAL A 769 20.58 16.23 -17.74
CA VAL A 769 20.46 17.61 -17.23
C VAL A 769 19.24 18.28 -17.87
N ILE A 770 18.38 18.86 -17.04
CA ILE A 770 17.17 19.57 -17.46
C ILE A 770 17.28 21.05 -17.08
N ILE A 771 16.89 21.94 -17.99
CA ILE A 771 16.66 23.35 -17.70
C ILE A 771 15.23 23.73 -18.07
N ARG A 772 14.56 24.44 -17.17
CA ARG A 772 13.30 25.12 -17.43
C ARG A 772 13.58 26.61 -17.66
N THR A 773 13.03 27.18 -18.70
CA THR A 773 13.16 28.62 -19.00
C THR A 773 11.91 29.12 -19.71
N ALA A 774 11.50 30.36 -19.41
CA ALA A 774 10.39 30.97 -20.10
C ALA A 774 10.73 31.16 -21.61
N VAL A 775 9.77 30.81 -22.47
CA VAL A 775 9.87 30.98 -23.92
C VAL A 775 10.15 32.43 -24.26
N ALA A 776 9.58 33.38 -23.52
CA ALA A 776 9.81 34.82 -23.67
C ALA A 776 11.30 35.23 -23.56
N ASN A 777 12.11 34.48 -22.81
CA ASN A 777 13.55 34.71 -22.69
C ASN A 777 14.37 34.29 -23.91
N ILE A 778 13.79 33.56 -24.86
CA ILE A 778 14.44 33.16 -26.11
C ILE A 778 14.22 34.24 -27.17
N SER A 779 15.28 34.74 -27.75
CA SER A 779 15.22 35.85 -28.68
C SER A 779 14.45 35.49 -29.96
N GLN A 780 13.55 36.38 -30.37
CA GLN A 780 12.90 36.34 -31.67
C GLN A 780 13.88 36.84 -32.75
N THR A 781 14.07 36.07 -33.81
CA THR A 781 15.02 36.36 -34.88
C THR A 781 14.51 35.80 -36.21
N GLY A 782 15.00 36.34 -37.31
CA GLY A 782 14.61 35.90 -38.63
C GLY A 782 14.93 34.44 -38.93
N ARG A 783 14.20 33.82 -39.83
CA ARG A 783 14.20 32.39 -40.18
C ARG A 783 15.56 31.80 -40.48
N ALA A 784 16.42 32.49 -41.24
CA ALA A 784 17.72 31.98 -41.72
C ALA A 784 18.90 32.24 -40.76
N THR A 785 18.66 32.64 -39.53
CA THR A 785 19.69 32.92 -38.49
C THR A 785 20.14 31.67 -37.74
N GLN A 786 21.28 31.79 -37.01
CA GLN A 786 21.83 30.69 -36.19
C GLN A 786 21.14 30.51 -34.82
N GLY A 787 20.39 31.52 -34.39
CA GLY A 787 19.82 31.57 -33.02
C GLY A 787 20.80 32.03 -31.95
N VAL A 788 20.34 32.03 -30.70
CA VAL A 788 21.06 32.42 -29.49
C VAL A 788 21.29 31.21 -28.58
N LYS A 789 22.23 31.33 -27.66
CA LYS A 789 22.47 30.25 -26.71
C LYS A 789 21.34 30.18 -25.66
N VAL A 790 20.59 29.11 -25.66
CA VAL A 790 19.49 28.84 -24.72
C VAL A 790 20.01 28.12 -23.48
N MET A 791 20.91 27.13 -23.67
CA MET A 791 21.50 26.34 -22.62
C MET A 791 23.03 26.26 -22.81
N ARG A 792 23.78 26.29 -21.67
CA ARG A 792 25.21 26.00 -21.70
C ARG A 792 25.39 24.49 -21.49
N LEU A 793 26.07 23.87 -22.47
CA LEU A 793 26.36 22.44 -22.44
C LEU A 793 27.83 22.23 -22.14
N ASP A 794 28.17 21.12 -21.49
CA ASP A 794 29.54 20.60 -21.42
C ASP A 794 29.98 20.06 -22.79
N ASP A 795 31.28 19.96 -23.05
CA ASP A 795 31.82 19.70 -24.39
C ASP A 795 31.32 18.40 -25.05
N SER A 796 30.88 17.42 -24.25
CA SER A 796 30.35 16.13 -24.73
C SER A 796 28.82 16.04 -24.73
N ALA A 797 28.10 16.94 -24.05
CA ALA A 797 26.65 16.87 -23.89
C ALA A 797 25.94 17.44 -25.13
N ARG A 798 24.77 16.85 -25.46
CA ARG A 798 23.89 17.28 -26.54
C ARG A 798 22.45 17.41 -26.07
N ILE A 799 21.72 18.34 -26.65
CA ILE A 799 20.27 18.38 -26.45
C ILE A 799 19.64 17.24 -27.26
N VAL A 800 18.83 16.45 -26.57
CA VAL A 800 18.11 15.30 -27.13
C VAL A 800 16.65 15.63 -27.40
N THR A 801 16.00 16.33 -26.47
CA THR A 801 14.58 16.66 -26.57
C THR A 801 14.26 17.92 -25.77
N PHE A 802 13.09 18.46 -25.99
CA PHE A 802 12.50 19.56 -25.21
C PHE A 802 10.99 19.49 -25.27
N ALA A 803 10.32 20.04 -24.25
CA ALA A 803 8.88 20.05 -24.12
C ALA A 803 8.38 21.40 -23.61
N LEU A 804 7.18 21.80 -24.05
CA LEU A 804 6.47 22.94 -23.48
C LEU A 804 5.81 22.52 -22.16
N VAL A 805 5.83 23.45 -21.20
CA VAL A 805 5.15 23.32 -19.92
C VAL A 805 4.43 24.63 -19.61
N GLU A 806 3.39 24.55 -18.80
CA GLU A 806 2.68 25.74 -18.37
C GLU A 806 3.58 26.66 -17.55
N PRO A 807 3.38 28.00 -17.60
CA PRO A 807 4.19 28.95 -16.84
C PRO A 807 4.02 28.73 -15.33
N GLU A 808 5.06 29.02 -14.56
CA GLU A 808 4.99 29.03 -13.11
C GLU A 808 4.13 30.21 -12.63
N GLU A 809 3.03 29.96 -11.92
CA GLU A 809 2.26 31.02 -11.28
C GLU A 809 3.14 31.74 -10.26
N VAL A 810 3.47 32.99 -10.54
CA VAL A 810 4.15 33.87 -9.56
C VAL A 810 3.07 34.33 -8.58
N GLU A 811 3.01 33.75 -7.38
CA GLU A 811 2.31 34.38 -6.26
C GLU A 811 2.85 35.80 -6.11
N GLN A 812 2.06 36.79 -6.48
CA GLN A 812 2.35 38.21 -6.16
C GLN A 812 2.29 38.33 -4.63
N ALA A 813 3.45 38.31 -3.99
CA ALA A 813 3.58 38.79 -2.63
C ALA A 813 3.05 40.23 -2.59
N SER A 814 1.89 40.41 -1.99
CA SER A 814 1.36 41.73 -1.64
C SER A 814 2.38 42.38 -0.70
N GLU A 815 3.12 43.34 -1.22
CA GLU A 815 3.86 44.31 -0.38
C GLU A 815 2.83 45.13 0.38
N ASP A 816 2.47 44.71 1.57
CA ASP A 816 1.86 45.55 2.58
C ASP A 816 2.92 46.55 3.03
N GLN A 817 2.86 47.75 2.47
CA GLN A 817 3.51 48.95 3.01
C GLN A 817 2.89 49.25 4.37
N GLU A 818 3.50 48.80 5.45
CA GLU A 818 3.37 49.48 6.74
C GLU A 818 4.09 50.83 6.69
N SER A 819 3.30 51.88 6.44
CA SER A 819 3.69 53.24 6.79
C SER A 819 3.70 53.39 8.32
N GLY A 820 4.85 53.24 8.92
CA GLY A 820 5.05 53.60 10.29
C GLY A 820 5.16 55.12 10.44
N ASP A 821 4.25 55.73 11.16
CA ASP A 821 4.36 57.08 11.70
C ASP A 821 4.66 56.98 13.21
N ASN A 822 5.70 57.69 13.62
CA ASN A 822 6.22 58.04 14.99
C ASN A 822 6.99 56.97 15.74
#